data_09189da8b292e61831d73f9728dbc644
#
_entry.id   09189da8b292e61831d73f9728dbc644
#
_cell.length_a   1.000
_cell.length_b   1.000
_cell.length_c   1.000
_cell.angle_alpha   90.00
_cell.angle_beta   90.00
_cell.angle_gamma   90.00
#
_symmetry.space_group_name_H-M   'P 1'
#
loop_
_entity.id
_entity.type
_entity.pdbx_description
1 polymer ?
#
loop_
_entity_poly.entity_id
_entity_poly.type
_entity_poly.pdbx_seq_one_letter_code
_entity_poly.pdbx_strand_id
1 'polypeptide(L)'
;MHPRLFITTLLGILLFASCQESKQSTETTPSDFKMILRLWPDHHNDTVLRGELLQAMRTYPNTFEEVWFCAEIQTLSMDAHRKSAAAMAVASQQFRELVITPSLQAITLGHGDSFENGSEDLVPTEWSTITDANGIVTRACHCPRQPKYLAYLEETYALYAEKCQPAIIWLDDDLRVTHHSPARQLCFCDTCISQFNEQYGRTWSRETLVEELETNSGEDGVRQQWIAFSQESLAGVARVISRSVHRVSPKTRMGLQHTNFHRELLEGRDWNLIFKAMEEETGLVPASRPGNGFYSDHAPREMVMKGYDMARQIRRLDPDIKEIAAEIEGYRHYASGKSAHGLCVESLLYLSMGATQLSYAIVCSASEPMEWYADTYFKKLQEWRPFLEEYARYNAGTEPGGWDPYISPQHVIREKQPGEPPFGWITTGANDALLHLSYLGFPFCPDGNHASALVMDAEAISGLTPDEASRLFQQKGILINTQAWEIMQRRGLDTLLTPIPVPEGLNNVSCFVSAQGGRTAVIPSFDASIPNSQRMNLLQIADWAASHQLPVIMESMAQAVVVPRVDKKGQLHSVTLLNCSISEQQETRLRLRGCGADKKQTFVWKKAGQLDVTLHPQYEGEDAIIAIPTLEGWNIGWLAIN
;
A
#
# COMPACT_ATOMS: atom_id res chain seq x y z
N MET A 1 -79.91 33.93 -37.31
CA MET A 1 -80.05 32.72 -36.57
C MET A 1 -78.64 32.06 -36.46
N HIS A 2 -77.93 32.31 -35.38
CA HIS A 2 -76.59 31.74 -35.14
C HIS A 2 -76.69 30.54 -34.26
N PRO A 3 -75.86 29.53 -34.47
CA PRO A 3 -75.46 28.64 -33.40
C PRO A 3 -74.02 28.97 -32.88
N ARG A 4 -73.90 28.98 -31.57
CA ARG A 4 -72.69 29.25 -30.80
C ARG A 4 -71.77 28.05 -30.87
N LEU A 5 -70.49 28.34 -31.17
CA LEU A 5 -69.40 27.39 -31.11
C LEU A 5 -68.82 27.35 -29.66
N PHE A 6 -68.82 26.17 -29.03
CA PHE A 6 -68.14 25.96 -27.77
C PHE A 6 -66.66 25.52 -28.04
N ILE A 7 -65.70 26.32 -27.61
CA ILE A 7 -64.30 25.99 -27.62
C ILE A 7 -63.98 25.42 -26.25
N THR A 8 -63.65 24.11 -26.17
CA THR A 8 -63.14 23.44 -25.00
C THR A 8 -61.62 23.52 -25.05
N THR A 9 -61.03 24.29 -24.13
CA THR A 9 -59.58 24.40 -23.93
C THR A 9 -59.08 23.19 -23.17
N LEU A 10 -58.31 22.32 -23.80
CA LEU A 10 -57.61 21.20 -23.16
C LEU A 10 -56.27 21.70 -22.60
N LEU A 11 -56.15 21.80 -21.28
CA LEU A 11 -54.90 22.12 -20.60
C LEU A 11 -54.05 20.83 -20.57
N GLY A 12 -53.01 20.77 -21.41
CA GLY A 12 -52.02 19.72 -21.38
C GLY A 12 -51.00 19.98 -20.26
N ILE A 13 -51.04 19.17 -19.23
CA ILE A 13 -49.99 19.12 -18.18
C ILE A 13 -48.80 18.34 -18.77
N LEU A 14 -47.76 19.05 -19.14
CA LEU A 14 -46.44 18.48 -19.45
C LEU A 14 -45.75 18.09 -18.12
N LEU A 15 -45.82 16.82 -17.77
CA LEU A 15 -44.96 16.23 -16.78
C LEU A 15 -43.54 16.10 -17.37
N PHE A 16 -42.65 16.98 -16.96
CA PHE A 16 -41.21 16.77 -17.11
C PHE A 16 -40.79 15.62 -16.15
N ALA A 17 -40.69 14.42 -16.69
CA ALA A 17 -39.96 13.36 -16.04
C ALA A 17 -38.47 13.72 -16.14
N SER A 18 -37.91 14.26 -15.04
CA SER A 18 -36.47 14.36 -14.83
C SER A 18 -35.95 12.93 -14.71
N CYS A 19 -35.33 12.41 -15.77
CA CYS A 19 -34.43 11.29 -15.66
C CYS A 19 -33.23 11.74 -14.80
N GLN A 20 -33.30 11.50 -13.51
CA GLN A 20 -32.09 11.32 -12.72
C GLN A 20 -31.44 10.03 -13.23
N GLU A 21 -30.40 10.17 -14.06
CA GLU A 21 -29.43 9.11 -14.23
C GLU A 21 -28.86 8.83 -12.83
N SER A 22 -29.34 7.76 -12.20
CA SER A 22 -28.64 7.14 -11.10
C SER A 22 -27.28 6.76 -11.65
N LYS A 23 -26.21 7.42 -11.18
CA LYS A 23 -24.86 6.87 -11.27
C LYS A 23 -24.97 5.45 -10.69
N GLN A 24 -25.09 4.46 -11.55
CA GLN A 24 -24.80 3.09 -11.19
C GLN A 24 -23.37 3.11 -10.70
N SER A 25 -23.19 2.91 -9.38
CA SER A 25 -21.92 2.46 -8.85
C SER A 25 -21.57 1.24 -9.69
N THR A 26 -20.52 1.32 -10.47
CA THR A 26 -19.90 0.17 -11.10
C THR A 26 -19.45 -0.73 -9.96
N GLU A 27 -20.32 -1.66 -9.54
CA GLU A 27 -19.88 -2.84 -8.82
C GLU A 27 -18.79 -3.44 -9.68
N THR A 28 -17.58 -3.52 -9.15
CA THR A 28 -16.46 -4.20 -9.79
C THR A 28 -16.93 -5.61 -10.11
N THR A 29 -17.11 -5.88 -11.39
CA THR A 29 -17.46 -7.23 -11.84
C THR A 29 -16.29 -8.18 -11.51
N PRO A 30 -16.56 -9.46 -11.23
CA PRO A 30 -15.53 -10.45 -10.86
C PRO A 30 -14.38 -10.65 -11.88
N SER A 31 -14.45 -9.96 -13.02
CA SER A 31 -13.45 -10.00 -14.10
C SER A 31 -12.22 -9.09 -13.91
N ASP A 32 -12.15 -8.30 -12.82
CA ASP A 32 -11.08 -7.29 -12.65
C ASP A 32 -9.83 -7.83 -11.94
N PHE A 33 -9.84 -9.07 -11.45
CA PHE A 33 -8.65 -9.72 -10.91
C PHE A 33 -7.65 -10.00 -12.02
N LYS A 34 -6.42 -9.54 -11.87
CA LYS A 34 -5.33 -9.75 -12.83
C LYS A 34 -4.07 -10.21 -12.12
N MET A 35 -3.34 -11.08 -12.81
CA MET A 35 -1.96 -11.39 -12.54
C MET A 35 -1.09 -10.77 -13.64
N ILE A 36 -0.11 -9.98 -13.25
CA ILE A 36 0.65 -9.11 -14.14
C ILE A 36 2.12 -9.50 -14.05
N LEU A 37 2.81 -9.64 -15.19
CA LEU A 37 4.24 -9.92 -15.22
C LEU A 37 5.01 -8.65 -15.58
N ARG A 38 5.92 -8.21 -14.69
CA ARG A 38 6.83 -7.10 -14.91
C ARG A 38 8.10 -7.59 -15.60
N LEU A 39 8.54 -6.88 -16.64
CA LEU A 39 9.61 -7.28 -17.54
C LEU A 39 10.69 -6.19 -17.60
N TRP A 40 11.94 -6.61 -17.69
CA TRP A 40 13.10 -5.72 -17.81
C TRP A 40 13.40 -5.38 -19.29
N PRO A 41 14.25 -4.38 -19.58
CA PRO A 41 14.55 -3.96 -20.94
C PRO A 41 15.02 -5.08 -21.87
N ASP A 42 15.78 -6.03 -21.36
CA ASP A 42 16.30 -7.16 -22.17
C ASP A 42 15.17 -8.02 -22.76
N HIS A 43 14.02 -8.14 -22.06
CA HIS A 43 12.88 -8.95 -22.53
C HIS A 43 12.19 -8.38 -23.78
N HIS A 44 12.38 -7.10 -24.10
CA HIS A 44 11.89 -6.55 -25.36
C HIS A 44 13.01 -6.19 -26.33
N ASN A 45 14.23 -5.94 -25.89
CA ASN A 45 15.36 -5.62 -26.73
C ASN A 45 16.00 -6.88 -27.34
N ASP A 46 16.13 -7.99 -26.58
CA ASP A 46 16.66 -9.25 -27.05
C ASP A 46 15.56 -10.12 -27.69
N THR A 47 15.71 -10.42 -28.99
CA THR A 47 14.73 -11.19 -29.75
C THR A 47 14.66 -12.67 -29.36
N VAL A 48 15.78 -13.26 -28.90
CA VAL A 48 15.84 -14.65 -28.45
C VAL A 48 15.12 -14.79 -27.12
N LEU A 49 15.51 -13.98 -26.12
CA LEU A 49 14.89 -13.98 -24.81
C LEU A 49 13.39 -13.70 -24.90
N ARG A 50 12.98 -12.75 -25.75
CA ARG A 50 11.56 -12.47 -26.00
C ARG A 50 10.85 -13.68 -26.61
N GLY A 51 11.49 -14.38 -27.55
CA GLY A 51 10.95 -15.62 -28.16
C GLY A 51 10.71 -16.72 -27.13
N GLU A 52 11.66 -16.93 -26.23
CA GLU A 52 11.56 -17.89 -25.14
C GLU A 52 10.43 -17.52 -24.16
N LEU A 53 10.31 -16.25 -23.80
CA LEU A 53 9.23 -15.75 -22.93
C LEU A 53 7.85 -15.95 -23.57
N LEU A 54 7.69 -15.61 -24.86
CA LEU A 54 6.44 -15.86 -25.59
C LEU A 54 6.10 -17.35 -25.66
N GLN A 55 7.11 -18.22 -25.78
CA GLN A 55 6.90 -19.67 -25.74
C GLN A 55 6.46 -20.13 -24.34
N ALA A 56 7.06 -19.60 -23.27
CA ALA A 56 6.65 -19.88 -21.90
C ALA A 56 5.17 -19.47 -21.65
N MET A 57 4.76 -18.31 -22.17
CA MET A 57 3.36 -17.86 -22.08
C MET A 57 2.39 -18.77 -22.84
N ARG A 58 2.81 -19.36 -23.99
CA ARG A 58 1.99 -20.34 -24.71
C ARG A 58 1.89 -21.68 -23.98
N THR A 59 2.96 -22.07 -23.28
CA THR A 59 3.01 -23.33 -22.52
C THR A 59 2.11 -23.25 -21.28
N TYR A 60 2.07 -22.09 -20.63
CA TYR A 60 1.25 -21.80 -19.43
C TYR A 60 0.26 -20.66 -19.72
N PRO A 61 -0.75 -20.89 -20.60
CA PRO A 61 -1.71 -19.85 -20.97
C PRO A 61 -2.57 -19.42 -19.78
N ASN A 62 -3.06 -18.18 -19.85
CA ASN A 62 -3.92 -17.59 -18.81
C ASN A 62 -3.25 -17.48 -17.43
N THR A 63 -1.93 -17.53 -17.34
CA THR A 63 -1.22 -17.22 -16.10
C THR A 63 -1.22 -15.72 -15.83
N PHE A 64 -1.00 -14.93 -16.88
CA PHE A 64 -0.95 -13.46 -16.78
C PHE A 64 -1.86 -12.82 -17.84
N GLU A 65 -2.59 -11.78 -17.46
CA GLU A 65 -3.42 -10.97 -18.36
C GLU A 65 -2.70 -9.75 -18.89
N GLU A 66 -1.64 -9.34 -18.20
CA GLU A 66 -0.93 -8.10 -18.50
C GLU A 66 0.58 -8.29 -18.34
N VAL A 67 1.34 -7.59 -19.17
CA VAL A 67 2.79 -7.45 -19.02
C VAL A 67 3.16 -5.99 -18.88
N TRP A 68 4.12 -5.68 -17.99
CA TRP A 68 4.71 -4.34 -17.87
C TRP A 68 6.12 -4.36 -18.36
N PHE A 69 6.36 -3.71 -19.47
CA PHE A 69 7.71 -3.46 -19.95
C PHE A 69 8.36 -2.35 -19.14
N CYS A 70 9.60 -2.53 -18.71
CA CYS A 70 10.41 -1.47 -18.15
C CYS A 70 11.11 -0.72 -19.29
N ALA A 71 10.94 0.61 -19.38
CA ALA A 71 11.72 1.45 -20.29
C ALA A 71 13.20 1.47 -19.88
N GLU A 72 14.07 1.97 -20.78
CA GLU A 72 15.48 2.17 -20.43
C GLU A 72 15.64 3.06 -19.20
N ILE A 73 16.38 2.59 -18.21
CA ILE A 73 16.53 3.25 -16.90
C ILE A 73 17.96 3.76 -16.66
N GLN A 74 18.91 3.38 -17.50
CA GLN A 74 20.33 3.70 -17.34
C GLN A 74 20.86 4.69 -18.37
N THR A 75 20.00 5.44 -19.03
CA THR A 75 20.42 6.39 -20.06
C THR A 75 19.49 7.61 -20.14
N LEU A 76 20.05 8.77 -20.45
CA LEU A 76 19.31 9.96 -20.86
C LEU A 76 19.33 10.16 -22.39
N SER A 77 19.90 9.20 -23.14
CA SER A 77 20.00 9.28 -24.59
C SER A 77 18.65 9.06 -25.26
N MET A 78 18.10 10.07 -25.90
CA MET A 78 16.87 9.96 -26.69
C MET A 78 17.00 8.94 -27.83
N ASP A 79 18.20 8.71 -28.36
CA ASP A 79 18.41 7.66 -29.40
C ASP A 79 18.31 6.26 -28.81
N ALA A 80 18.79 6.04 -27.59
CA ALA A 80 18.58 4.78 -26.88
C ALA A 80 17.09 4.55 -26.59
N HIS A 81 16.38 5.56 -26.11
CA HIS A 81 14.94 5.51 -25.88
C HIS A 81 14.14 5.23 -27.17
N ARG A 82 14.52 5.84 -28.31
CA ARG A 82 13.88 5.55 -29.61
C ARG A 82 14.06 4.11 -30.06
N LYS A 83 15.24 3.53 -29.86
CA LYS A 83 15.52 2.13 -30.17
C LYS A 83 14.72 1.19 -29.27
N SER A 84 14.74 1.44 -27.96
CA SER A 84 14.00 0.65 -26.99
C SER A 84 12.47 0.74 -27.22
N ALA A 85 11.93 1.92 -27.46
CA ALA A 85 10.52 2.10 -27.78
C ALA A 85 10.10 1.36 -29.06
N ALA A 86 10.95 1.31 -30.09
CA ALA A 86 10.68 0.55 -31.30
C ALA A 86 10.66 -0.97 -31.03
N ALA A 87 11.62 -1.49 -30.26
CA ALA A 87 11.66 -2.90 -29.86
C ALA A 87 10.46 -3.27 -28.97
N MET A 88 10.11 -2.40 -28.02
CA MET A 88 8.95 -2.57 -27.14
C MET A 88 7.63 -2.53 -27.91
N ALA A 89 7.50 -1.72 -28.96
CA ALA A 89 6.31 -1.70 -29.81
C ALA A 89 6.09 -3.04 -30.53
N VAL A 90 7.18 -3.65 -31.04
CA VAL A 90 7.14 -5.01 -31.64
C VAL A 90 6.74 -6.04 -30.59
N ALA A 91 7.37 -6.02 -29.41
CA ALA A 91 7.03 -6.91 -28.31
C ALA A 91 5.56 -6.76 -27.91
N SER A 92 5.09 -5.53 -27.75
CA SER A 92 3.69 -5.22 -27.39
C SER A 92 2.70 -5.83 -28.37
N GLN A 93 2.99 -5.78 -29.68
CA GLN A 93 2.16 -6.42 -30.69
C GLN A 93 2.11 -7.94 -30.52
N GLN A 94 3.27 -8.59 -30.29
CA GLN A 94 3.36 -10.03 -30.10
C GLN A 94 2.61 -10.51 -28.84
N PHE A 95 2.62 -9.73 -27.74
CA PHE A 95 1.83 -10.07 -26.55
C PHE A 95 0.32 -9.88 -26.79
N ARG A 96 -0.09 -8.83 -27.53
CA ARG A 96 -1.51 -8.68 -27.92
C ARG A 96 -2.02 -9.87 -28.74
N GLU A 97 -1.19 -10.49 -29.59
CA GLU A 97 -1.54 -11.72 -30.33
C GLU A 97 -1.80 -12.91 -29.40
N LEU A 98 -1.24 -12.91 -28.19
CA LEU A 98 -1.52 -13.88 -27.13
C LEU A 98 -2.69 -13.44 -26.20
N VAL A 99 -3.40 -12.36 -26.53
CA VAL A 99 -4.47 -11.77 -25.72
C VAL A 99 -3.94 -11.25 -24.35
N ILE A 100 -2.67 -10.89 -24.30
CA ILE A 100 -2.02 -10.29 -23.12
C ILE A 100 -1.91 -8.77 -23.34
N THR A 101 -2.37 -8.00 -22.38
CA THR A 101 -2.37 -6.54 -22.43
C THR A 101 -0.98 -5.98 -22.14
N PRO A 102 -0.36 -5.16 -23.02
CA PRO A 102 0.89 -4.50 -22.70
C PRO A 102 0.66 -3.18 -21.97
N SER A 103 1.38 -3.00 -20.89
CA SER A 103 1.61 -1.77 -20.16
C SER A 103 3.12 -1.51 -20.07
N LEU A 104 3.53 -0.36 -19.55
CA LEU A 104 4.93 -0.07 -19.33
C LEU A 104 5.16 0.74 -18.06
N GLN A 105 6.37 0.68 -17.55
CA GLN A 105 6.88 1.58 -16.52
C GLN A 105 8.08 2.36 -17.05
N ALA A 106 8.24 3.59 -16.60
CA ALA A 106 9.41 4.39 -16.90
C ALA A 106 9.89 5.11 -15.65
N ILE A 107 11.20 5.31 -15.58
CA ILE A 107 11.86 6.01 -14.48
C ILE A 107 11.42 7.47 -14.43
N THR A 108 11.34 8.03 -13.24
CA THR A 108 10.97 9.42 -13.01
C THR A 108 12.17 10.28 -12.61
N LEU A 109 12.58 10.26 -11.35
CA LEU A 109 13.65 11.14 -10.84
C LEU A 109 15.01 10.43 -10.69
N GLY A 110 15.06 9.11 -10.84
CA GLY A 110 16.26 8.29 -10.70
C GLY A 110 16.34 7.54 -9.36
N HIS A 111 16.99 6.36 -9.38
CA HIS A 111 17.06 5.45 -8.22
C HIS A 111 18.17 5.82 -7.21
N GLY A 112 19.20 6.50 -7.67
CA GLY A 112 20.40 6.81 -6.90
C GLY A 112 21.69 6.45 -7.64
N ASP A 113 22.77 7.14 -7.31
CA ASP A 113 24.04 7.02 -8.01
C ASP A 113 24.63 5.61 -8.00
N SER A 114 24.33 4.81 -6.98
CA SER A 114 24.83 3.44 -6.86
C SER A 114 24.11 2.43 -7.75
N PHE A 115 22.88 2.71 -8.12
CA PHE A 115 22.07 1.85 -8.99
C PHE A 115 22.38 2.12 -10.47
N GLU A 116 22.59 3.39 -10.81
CA GLU A 116 22.82 3.87 -12.17
C GLU A 116 24.31 3.93 -12.52
N ASN A 117 25.10 3.07 -11.90
CA ASN A 117 26.54 2.97 -12.07
C ASN A 117 26.97 2.85 -13.53
N GLY A 118 27.73 3.81 -13.99
CA GLY A 118 28.49 3.73 -15.24
C GLY A 118 28.32 4.90 -16.18
N SER A 119 27.45 5.85 -15.88
CA SER A 119 27.23 6.98 -16.77
C SER A 119 27.68 8.30 -16.12
N GLU A 120 28.99 8.50 -16.05
CA GLU A 120 29.56 9.83 -15.78
C GLU A 120 29.07 10.88 -16.79
N ASP A 121 28.56 10.42 -17.95
CA ASP A 121 28.04 11.22 -19.05
C ASP A 121 26.53 11.49 -19.01
N LEU A 122 25.81 11.07 -17.97
CA LEU A 122 24.34 11.05 -18.01
C LEU A 122 23.67 12.37 -17.66
N VAL A 123 24.32 13.25 -16.91
CA VAL A 123 23.68 14.49 -16.48
C VAL A 123 24.30 15.68 -17.20
N PRO A 124 23.55 16.38 -18.08
CA PRO A 124 23.95 17.65 -18.60
C PRO A 124 24.32 18.63 -17.47
N THR A 125 25.42 19.31 -17.57
CA THR A 125 25.97 20.20 -16.52
C THR A 125 25.02 21.35 -16.14
N GLU A 126 24.06 21.66 -17.00
CA GLU A 126 23.03 22.67 -16.76
C GLU A 126 21.77 22.17 -16.05
N TRP A 127 21.67 20.88 -15.73
CA TRP A 127 20.53 20.34 -15.00
C TRP A 127 20.81 20.30 -13.50
N SER A 128 19.87 20.81 -12.71
CA SER A 128 19.92 20.64 -11.26
C SER A 128 19.54 19.22 -10.90
N THR A 129 20.36 18.59 -10.08
CA THR A 129 20.09 17.28 -9.49
C THR A 129 19.67 17.44 -8.02
N ILE A 130 19.18 16.36 -7.41
CA ILE A 130 18.81 16.39 -6.00
C ILE A 130 20.05 16.71 -5.15
N THR A 131 19.91 17.71 -4.31
CA THR A 131 20.94 18.14 -3.35
C THR A 131 20.33 18.07 -1.96
N ASP A 132 20.91 17.33 -1.03
CA ASP A 132 20.35 17.20 0.32
C ASP A 132 20.67 18.41 1.23
N ALA A 133 20.15 18.35 2.45
CA ALA A 133 20.33 19.39 3.47
C ALA A 133 21.80 19.69 3.80
N ASN A 134 22.69 18.72 3.65
CA ASN A 134 24.13 18.87 3.89
C ASN A 134 24.91 19.34 2.65
N GLY A 135 24.20 19.60 1.54
CA GLY A 135 24.83 19.98 0.26
C GLY A 135 25.41 18.80 -0.51
N ILE A 136 25.08 17.57 -0.15
CA ILE A 136 25.47 16.37 -0.91
C ILE A 136 24.61 16.32 -2.18
N VAL A 137 25.28 16.26 -3.32
CA VAL A 137 24.66 16.32 -4.65
C VAL A 137 24.64 14.92 -5.26
N THR A 138 23.48 14.48 -5.77
CA THR A 138 23.39 13.28 -6.59
C THR A 138 23.85 13.57 -8.02
N ARG A 139 24.33 12.55 -8.72
CA ARG A 139 24.66 12.66 -10.16
C ARG A 139 23.52 12.15 -11.05
N ALA A 140 22.82 11.13 -10.61
CA ALA A 140 21.81 10.41 -11.39
C ALA A 140 20.36 10.65 -10.94
N CYS A 141 20.13 11.50 -9.93
CA CYS A 141 18.79 11.82 -9.48
C CYS A 141 18.46 13.31 -9.68
N HIS A 142 17.36 13.56 -10.36
CA HIS A 142 17.05 14.90 -10.90
C HIS A 142 16.09 15.68 -10.02
N CYS A 143 16.29 17.00 -9.97
CA CYS A 143 15.39 17.90 -9.26
C CYS A 143 14.01 17.93 -9.94
N PRO A 144 12.91 17.69 -9.20
CA PRO A 144 11.55 17.69 -9.75
C PRO A 144 11.08 19.04 -10.31
N ARG A 145 11.83 20.11 -10.02
CA ARG A 145 11.51 21.48 -10.47
C ARG A 145 12.45 21.99 -11.56
N GLN A 146 13.34 21.14 -12.09
CA GLN A 146 14.27 21.53 -13.17
C GLN A 146 13.54 21.56 -14.52
N PRO A 147 13.35 22.75 -15.18
CA PRO A 147 12.52 22.85 -16.38
C PRO A 147 13.03 22.01 -17.57
N LYS A 148 14.36 21.93 -17.74
CA LYS A 148 14.95 21.15 -18.85
C LYS A 148 14.77 19.64 -18.62
N TYR A 149 14.82 19.20 -17.38
CA TYR A 149 14.55 17.80 -17.05
C TYR A 149 13.07 17.45 -17.23
N LEU A 150 12.16 18.34 -16.83
CA LEU A 150 10.74 18.17 -17.10
C LEU A 150 10.42 18.07 -18.60
N ALA A 151 11.09 18.88 -19.43
CA ALA A 151 10.96 18.79 -20.89
C ALA A 151 11.49 17.45 -21.45
N TYR A 152 12.58 16.92 -20.90
CA TYR A 152 13.08 15.59 -21.22
C TYR A 152 12.09 14.49 -20.84
N LEU A 153 11.49 14.55 -19.66
CA LEU A 153 10.44 13.58 -19.25
C LEU A 153 9.24 13.67 -20.19
N GLU A 154 8.79 14.87 -20.54
CA GLU A 154 7.70 15.08 -21.51
C GLU A 154 8.00 14.41 -22.85
N GLU A 155 9.19 14.59 -23.43
CA GLU A 155 9.59 13.96 -24.69
C GLU A 155 9.66 12.43 -24.57
N THR A 156 10.28 11.92 -23.52
CA THR A 156 10.50 10.50 -23.29
C THR A 156 9.18 9.75 -23.12
N TYR A 157 8.30 10.24 -22.23
CA TYR A 157 7.01 9.58 -21.98
C TYR A 157 6.07 9.67 -23.19
N ALA A 158 6.06 10.78 -23.91
CA ALA A 158 5.30 10.91 -25.16
C ALA A 158 5.80 9.93 -26.22
N LEU A 159 7.11 9.72 -26.36
CA LEU A 159 7.70 8.75 -27.28
C LEU A 159 7.22 7.32 -27.01
N TYR A 160 7.31 6.87 -25.75
CA TYR A 160 6.86 5.52 -25.39
C TYR A 160 5.33 5.37 -25.55
N ALA A 161 4.57 6.35 -25.15
CA ALA A 161 3.12 6.34 -25.30
C ALA A 161 2.68 6.27 -26.77
N GLU A 162 3.30 7.08 -27.65
CA GLU A 162 3.01 7.10 -29.07
C GLU A 162 3.36 5.78 -29.75
N LYS A 163 4.54 5.22 -29.48
CA LYS A 163 5.04 4.02 -30.14
C LYS A 163 4.38 2.74 -29.66
N CYS A 164 4.14 2.61 -28.35
CA CYS A 164 3.70 1.35 -27.75
C CYS A 164 2.18 1.29 -27.54
N GLN A 165 1.49 2.42 -27.46
CA GLN A 165 0.04 2.51 -27.16
C GLN A 165 -0.33 1.57 -25.99
N PRO A 166 0.31 1.72 -24.80
CA PRO A 166 0.09 0.82 -23.67
C PRO A 166 -1.27 1.07 -23.01
N ALA A 167 -1.77 0.08 -22.28
CA ALA A 167 -2.98 0.26 -21.48
C ALA A 167 -2.74 1.23 -20.31
N ILE A 168 -1.61 1.05 -19.61
CA ILE A 168 -1.19 1.90 -18.49
C ILE A 168 0.30 2.26 -18.66
N ILE A 169 0.65 3.51 -18.33
CA ILE A 169 2.02 3.91 -18.07
C ILE A 169 2.18 4.15 -16.58
N TRP A 170 3.11 3.40 -15.98
CA TRP A 170 3.41 3.46 -14.56
C TRP A 170 4.57 4.39 -14.30
N LEU A 171 4.36 5.40 -13.48
CA LEU A 171 5.43 6.15 -12.84
C LEU A 171 6.05 5.25 -11.78
N ASP A 172 7.35 5.13 -11.75
CA ASP A 172 8.02 4.30 -10.77
C ASP A 172 8.05 4.93 -9.37
N ASP A 173 8.46 4.17 -8.37
CA ASP A 173 8.50 4.60 -6.98
C ASP A 173 9.66 5.55 -6.64
N ASP A 174 10.49 5.89 -7.63
CA ASP A 174 11.48 6.94 -7.55
C ASP A 174 10.92 8.36 -7.76
N LEU A 175 9.64 8.49 -7.97
CA LEU A 175 8.96 9.77 -7.85
C LEU A 175 8.94 10.21 -6.38
N ARG A 176 10.11 10.56 -5.86
CA ARG A 176 10.39 10.98 -4.49
C ARG A 176 11.57 11.93 -4.44
N VAL A 177 11.77 12.63 -3.33
CA VAL A 177 12.90 13.55 -3.11
C VAL A 177 13.78 13.14 -1.93
N THR A 178 13.62 11.91 -1.45
CA THR A 178 14.38 11.34 -0.33
C THR A 178 14.95 9.98 -0.72
N HIS A 179 15.98 9.52 0.02
CA HIS A 179 16.62 8.22 -0.19
C HIS A 179 17.21 7.99 -1.59
N HIS A 180 17.68 9.06 -2.22
CA HIS A 180 18.48 9.00 -3.44
C HIS A 180 19.97 9.04 -3.08
N SER A 181 20.56 7.90 -2.76
CA SER A 181 21.99 7.83 -2.40
C SER A 181 22.88 8.49 -3.47
N PRO A 182 23.84 9.38 -3.08
CA PRO A 182 24.27 9.68 -1.70
C PRO A 182 23.41 10.70 -0.94
N ALA A 183 22.50 11.46 -1.58
CA ALA A 183 21.58 12.37 -0.91
C ALA A 183 20.48 11.58 -0.18
N ARG A 184 20.10 12.03 1.02
CA ARG A 184 19.16 11.29 1.87
C ARG A 184 17.88 12.05 2.20
N GLN A 185 17.99 13.34 2.49
CA GLN A 185 16.85 14.20 2.85
C GLN A 185 16.45 15.01 1.62
N LEU A 186 15.24 15.39 1.48
CA LEU A 186 14.57 16.29 0.55
C LEU A 186 15.50 16.96 -0.52
N CYS A 187 14.99 17.82 -1.39
CA CYS A 187 15.81 18.49 -2.39
C CYS A 187 16.04 19.97 -2.02
N PHE A 188 17.24 20.30 -1.59
CA PHE A 188 17.69 21.67 -1.24
C PHE A 188 18.60 22.29 -2.32
N CYS A 189 18.41 21.94 -3.59
CA CYS A 189 19.16 22.59 -4.67
C CYS A 189 18.72 24.06 -4.84
N ASP A 190 19.56 24.86 -5.51
CA ASP A 190 19.30 26.31 -5.69
C ASP A 190 17.96 26.58 -6.39
N THR A 191 17.55 25.71 -7.32
CA THR A 191 16.25 25.82 -7.99
C THR A 191 15.08 25.68 -7.00
N CYS A 192 15.12 24.68 -6.11
CA CYS A 192 14.06 24.48 -5.11
C CYS A 192 14.03 25.62 -4.10
N ILE A 193 15.20 26.04 -3.57
CA ILE A 193 15.27 27.14 -2.59
C ILE A 193 14.78 28.45 -3.19
N SER A 194 15.20 28.77 -4.43
CA SER A 194 14.78 30.00 -5.11
C SER A 194 13.26 30.03 -5.31
N GLN A 195 12.67 28.93 -5.80
CA GLN A 195 11.22 28.86 -6.02
C GLN A 195 10.43 28.86 -4.71
N PHE A 196 10.93 28.21 -3.66
CA PHE A 196 10.32 28.25 -2.33
C PHE A 196 10.33 29.68 -1.77
N ASN A 197 11.48 30.38 -1.86
CA ASN A 197 11.60 31.77 -1.44
C ASN A 197 10.61 32.68 -2.20
N GLU A 198 10.48 32.51 -3.50
CA GLU A 198 9.52 33.26 -4.30
C GLU A 198 8.08 32.99 -3.86
N GLN A 199 7.70 31.71 -3.70
CA GLN A 199 6.34 31.28 -3.36
C GLN A 199 5.89 31.80 -1.98
N TYR A 200 6.80 31.80 -0.99
CA TYR A 200 6.47 32.14 0.40
C TYR A 200 7.00 33.51 0.84
N GLY A 201 7.55 34.32 -0.06
CA GLY A 201 8.09 35.67 0.24
C GLY A 201 9.25 35.63 1.23
N ARG A 202 10.19 34.67 1.05
CA ARG A 202 11.33 34.44 1.94
C ARG A 202 12.66 34.72 1.22
N THR A 203 13.75 34.67 2.00
CA THR A 203 15.12 34.88 1.49
C THR A 203 16.09 33.88 2.12
N TRP A 204 15.66 32.63 2.28
CA TRP A 204 16.49 31.59 2.87
C TRP A 204 17.68 31.20 1.98
N SER A 205 18.84 30.95 2.60
CA SER A 205 19.89 30.08 2.04
C SER A 205 19.56 28.62 2.41
N ARG A 206 20.32 27.65 1.90
CA ARG A 206 20.19 26.24 2.33
C ARG A 206 20.38 26.12 3.83
N GLU A 207 21.44 26.70 4.37
CA GLU A 207 21.84 26.61 5.76
C GLU A 207 20.76 27.19 6.68
N THR A 208 20.28 28.40 6.37
CA THR A 208 19.26 29.06 7.18
C THR A 208 17.88 28.36 7.08
N LEU A 209 17.53 27.81 5.91
CA LEU A 209 16.32 27.02 5.76
C LEU A 209 16.39 25.72 6.57
N VAL A 210 17.52 25.00 6.50
CA VAL A 210 17.73 23.76 7.26
C VAL A 210 17.62 24.01 8.77
N GLU A 211 18.25 25.07 9.28
CA GLU A 211 18.15 25.46 10.68
C GLU A 211 16.69 25.75 11.10
N GLU A 212 15.97 26.46 10.26
CA GLU A 212 14.55 26.78 10.52
C GLU A 212 13.67 25.53 10.50
N LEU A 213 13.88 24.59 9.59
CA LEU A 213 13.15 23.32 9.53
C LEU A 213 13.37 22.44 10.76
N GLU A 214 14.53 22.53 11.41
CA GLU A 214 14.85 21.79 12.62
C GLU A 214 14.18 22.37 13.87
N THR A 215 13.90 23.65 13.89
CA THR A 215 13.41 24.39 15.08
C THR A 215 11.97 24.84 14.97
N ASN A 216 11.48 25.16 13.79
CA ASN A 216 10.13 25.70 13.57
C ASN A 216 9.15 24.59 13.15
N SER A 217 8.74 23.79 14.14
CA SER A 217 7.66 22.81 14.05
C SER A 217 6.32 23.48 14.36
N GLY A 218 5.23 22.76 14.08
CA GLY A 218 3.87 23.21 14.37
C GLY A 218 3.08 23.56 13.12
N GLU A 219 1.80 23.84 13.32
CA GLU A 219 0.87 24.24 12.25
C GLU A 219 1.31 25.58 11.66
N ASP A 220 1.23 25.72 10.34
CA ASP A 220 1.68 26.89 9.57
C ASP A 220 3.20 27.18 9.66
N GLY A 221 3.98 26.28 10.26
CA GLY A 221 5.44 26.41 10.35
C GLY A 221 6.14 26.20 9.00
N VAL A 222 7.41 26.65 8.95
CA VAL A 222 8.24 26.50 7.74
C VAL A 222 8.40 25.04 7.33
N ARG A 223 8.43 24.10 8.28
CA ARG A 223 8.51 22.67 8.02
C ARG A 223 7.31 22.18 7.22
N GLN A 224 6.08 22.54 7.62
CA GLN A 224 4.87 22.18 6.89
C GLN A 224 4.84 22.80 5.49
N GLN A 225 5.27 24.07 5.36
CA GLN A 225 5.37 24.74 4.06
C GLN A 225 6.36 24.03 3.14
N TRP A 226 7.53 23.59 3.64
CA TRP A 226 8.52 22.88 2.86
C TRP A 226 8.06 21.50 2.41
N ILE A 227 7.36 20.78 3.28
CA ILE A 227 6.73 19.50 2.92
C ILE A 227 5.66 19.69 1.84
N ALA A 228 4.76 20.67 1.99
CA ALA A 228 3.74 20.98 0.99
C ALA A 228 4.37 21.39 -0.36
N PHE A 229 5.46 22.17 -0.34
CA PHE A 229 6.22 22.51 -1.54
C PHE A 229 6.84 21.29 -2.22
N SER A 230 7.31 20.30 -1.46
CA SER A 230 7.83 19.05 -1.99
C SER A 230 6.72 18.19 -2.61
N GLN A 231 5.57 18.09 -1.96
CA GLN A 231 4.38 17.39 -2.45
C GLN A 231 3.90 17.96 -3.78
N GLU A 232 3.78 19.28 -3.88
CA GLU A 232 3.43 19.97 -5.12
C GLU A 232 4.49 19.79 -6.23
N SER A 233 5.75 19.69 -5.86
CA SER A 233 6.83 19.44 -6.83
C SER A 233 6.68 18.08 -7.50
N LEU A 234 6.37 17.03 -6.72
CA LEU A 234 6.17 15.68 -7.23
C LEU A 234 4.87 15.55 -8.04
N ALA A 235 3.78 16.16 -7.56
CA ALA A 235 2.53 16.24 -8.32
C ALA A 235 2.71 17.00 -9.64
N GLY A 236 3.57 18.03 -9.67
CA GLY A 236 3.97 18.77 -10.86
C GLY A 236 4.64 17.88 -11.91
N VAL A 237 5.53 16.99 -11.50
CA VAL A 237 6.15 15.99 -12.40
C VAL A 237 5.09 15.08 -13.01
N ALA A 238 4.20 14.52 -12.17
CA ALA A 238 3.11 13.65 -12.62
C ALA A 238 2.19 14.37 -13.61
N ARG A 239 1.88 15.65 -13.38
CA ARG A 239 1.06 16.50 -14.27
C ARG A 239 1.70 16.66 -15.64
N VAL A 240 2.99 17.00 -15.71
CA VAL A 240 3.74 17.16 -16.96
C VAL A 240 3.74 15.85 -17.76
N ILE A 241 4.05 14.74 -17.12
CA ILE A 241 4.09 13.42 -17.76
C ILE A 241 2.70 13.04 -18.26
N SER A 242 1.67 13.11 -17.43
CA SER A 242 0.29 12.71 -17.77
C SER A 242 -0.26 13.50 -18.96
N ARG A 243 -0.04 14.81 -18.99
CA ARG A 243 -0.38 15.68 -20.11
C ARG A 243 0.31 15.24 -21.40
N SER A 244 1.59 14.92 -21.34
CA SER A 244 2.37 14.51 -22.51
C SER A 244 1.89 13.17 -23.07
N VAL A 245 1.59 12.21 -22.20
CA VAL A 245 1.02 10.90 -22.55
C VAL A 245 -0.36 11.06 -23.17
N HIS A 246 -1.25 11.80 -22.51
CA HIS A 246 -2.65 11.98 -22.98
C HIS A 246 -2.72 12.64 -24.36
N ARG A 247 -1.84 13.60 -24.64
CA ARG A 247 -1.74 14.28 -25.93
C ARG A 247 -1.54 13.32 -27.11
N VAL A 248 -0.76 12.24 -26.94
CA VAL A 248 -0.39 11.30 -28.02
C VAL A 248 -1.11 9.96 -27.93
N SER A 249 -1.57 9.58 -26.75
CA SER A 249 -2.29 8.34 -26.49
C SER A 249 -3.44 8.55 -25.48
N PRO A 250 -4.57 9.15 -25.91
CA PRO A 250 -5.65 9.56 -25.00
C PRO A 250 -6.35 8.42 -24.25
N LYS A 251 -6.15 7.18 -24.66
CA LYS A 251 -6.72 5.99 -24.01
C LYS A 251 -5.78 5.37 -22.98
N THR A 252 -4.50 5.75 -22.98
CA THR A 252 -3.53 5.26 -22.02
C THR A 252 -3.80 5.88 -20.64
N ARG A 253 -3.99 5.03 -19.65
CA ARG A 253 -4.15 5.42 -18.25
C ARG A 253 -2.79 5.63 -17.60
N MET A 254 -2.78 6.35 -16.51
CA MET A 254 -1.60 6.50 -15.66
C MET A 254 -1.66 5.55 -14.47
N GLY A 255 -0.52 5.15 -13.96
CA GLY A 255 -0.38 4.40 -12.72
C GLY A 255 0.79 4.92 -11.90
N LEU A 256 0.72 4.76 -10.59
CA LEU A 256 1.80 5.10 -9.67
C LEU A 256 2.28 3.87 -8.94
N GLN A 257 3.57 3.58 -9.02
CA GLN A 257 4.25 2.68 -8.13
C GLN A 257 4.69 3.48 -6.89
N HIS A 258 4.42 2.96 -5.72
CA HIS A 258 4.79 3.62 -4.48
C HIS A 258 5.19 2.60 -3.41
N THR A 259 5.99 3.03 -2.47
CA THR A 259 6.54 2.17 -1.43
C THR A 259 6.64 2.90 -0.11
N ASN A 260 6.64 2.14 0.96
CA ASN A 260 6.97 2.60 2.29
C ASN A 260 6.01 3.69 2.82
N PHE A 261 5.00 3.23 3.54
CA PHE A 261 3.94 4.04 4.12
C PHE A 261 4.42 5.33 4.84
N HIS A 262 5.48 5.22 5.64
CA HIS A 262 5.97 6.39 6.40
C HIS A 262 6.46 7.52 5.51
N ARG A 263 6.98 7.20 4.33
CA ARG A 263 7.52 8.19 3.40
C ARG A 263 6.46 9.10 2.82
N GLU A 264 5.22 8.64 2.70
CA GLU A 264 4.14 9.50 2.24
C GLU A 264 3.95 10.69 3.17
N LEU A 265 3.84 10.42 4.47
CA LEU A 265 3.49 11.44 5.45
C LEU A 265 4.62 12.41 5.75
N LEU A 266 5.85 11.93 5.75
CA LEU A 266 6.98 12.62 6.40
C LEU A 266 8.00 13.16 5.41
N GLU A 267 8.07 12.60 4.20
CA GLU A 267 9.14 12.86 3.25
C GLU A 267 8.72 13.72 2.05
N GLY A 268 7.60 14.42 2.16
CA GLY A 268 7.13 15.31 1.10
C GLY A 268 6.54 14.57 -0.10
N ARG A 269 5.87 13.44 0.11
CA ARG A 269 5.00 12.81 -0.89
C ARG A 269 3.56 12.84 -0.41
N ASP A 270 2.66 13.02 -1.36
CA ASP A 270 1.22 12.83 -1.18
C ASP A 270 0.71 12.07 -2.41
N TRP A 271 0.43 10.78 -2.23
CA TRP A 271 0.01 9.93 -3.35
C TRP A 271 -1.32 10.40 -3.94
N ASN A 272 -2.26 10.84 -3.11
CA ASN A 272 -3.55 11.32 -3.60
C ASN A 272 -3.41 12.62 -4.40
N LEU A 273 -2.51 13.50 -4.04
CA LEU A 273 -2.19 14.70 -4.82
C LEU A 273 -1.59 14.33 -6.19
N ILE A 274 -0.71 13.31 -6.21
CA ILE A 274 -0.11 12.78 -7.45
C ILE A 274 -1.20 12.10 -8.31
N PHE A 275 -2.05 11.24 -7.75
CA PHE A 275 -3.15 10.61 -8.48
C PHE A 275 -4.13 11.64 -9.02
N LYS A 276 -4.48 12.64 -8.23
CA LYS A 276 -5.34 13.75 -8.67
C LYS A 276 -4.72 14.51 -9.84
N ALA A 277 -3.42 14.80 -9.81
CA ALA A 277 -2.72 15.43 -10.91
C ALA A 277 -2.76 14.60 -12.21
N MET A 278 -2.67 13.27 -12.10
CA MET A 278 -2.81 12.35 -13.24
C MET A 278 -4.23 12.37 -13.81
N GLU A 279 -5.24 12.29 -12.95
CA GLU A 279 -6.65 12.26 -13.34
C GLU A 279 -7.11 13.59 -13.98
N GLU A 280 -6.69 14.72 -13.42
CA GLU A 280 -6.99 16.06 -13.96
C GLU A 280 -6.48 16.25 -15.40
N GLU A 281 -5.33 15.67 -15.74
CA GLU A 281 -4.74 15.79 -17.08
C GLU A 281 -5.28 14.77 -18.09
N THR A 282 -5.74 13.61 -17.62
CA THR A 282 -6.16 12.51 -18.50
C THR A 282 -7.67 12.30 -18.53
N GLY A 283 -8.40 12.72 -17.52
CA GLY A 283 -9.81 12.39 -17.31
C GLY A 283 -10.06 10.90 -16.99
N LEU A 284 -9.00 10.13 -16.69
CA LEU A 284 -9.05 8.68 -16.43
C LEU A 284 -8.57 8.39 -15.03
N VAL A 285 -9.31 7.53 -14.30
CA VAL A 285 -8.92 7.12 -12.94
C VAL A 285 -7.60 6.34 -13.00
N PRO A 286 -6.57 6.76 -12.23
CA PRO A 286 -5.27 6.08 -12.23
C PRO A 286 -5.31 4.72 -11.53
N ALA A 287 -4.24 3.94 -11.71
CA ALA A 287 -4.02 2.67 -11.01
C ALA A 287 -2.89 2.81 -9.97
N SER A 288 -2.91 1.99 -8.93
CA SER A 288 -1.95 1.98 -7.82
C SER A 288 -1.16 0.69 -7.76
N ARG A 289 0.16 0.78 -7.50
CA ARG A 289 1.01 -0.36 -7.16
C ARG A 289 1.73 -0.09 -5.84
N PRO A 290 1.13 -0.47 -4.71
CA PRO A 290 1.80 -0.44 -3.43
C PRO A 290 2.89 -1.51 -3.36
N GLY A 291 4.00 -1.21 -2.70
CA GLY A 291 5.11 -2.13 -2.55
C GLY A 291 5.96 -1.86 -1.32
N ASN A 292 6.93 -2.73 -1.11
CA ASN A 292 8.03 -2.60 -0.16
C ASN A 292 9.03 -3.75 -0.36
N GLY A 293 10.16 -3.78 0.39
CA GLY A 293 11.17 -4.85 0.27
C GLY A 293 10.74 -6.17 0.90
N PHE A 294 10.63 -7.21 0.09
CA PHE A 294 10.70 -8.63 0.43
C PHE A 294 11.10 -9.38 -0.85
N TYR A 295 12.36 -9.76 -0.95
CA TYR A 295 12.96 -10.17 -2.22
C TYR A 295 13.40 -11.63 -2.28
N SER A 296 13.45 -12.34 -1.14
CA SER A 296 13.88 -13.74 -1.08
C SER A 296 13.33 -14.44 0.15
N ASP A 297 13.38 -15.77 0.15
CA ASP A 297 12.86 -16.62 1.23
C ASP A 297 13.76 -16.67 2.48
N HIS A 298 14.90 -15.97 2.52
CA HIS A 298 15.82 -16.01 3.67
C HIS A 298 15.22 -15.41 4.95
N ALA A 299 14.26 -14.51 4.83
CA ALA A 299 13.58 -13.87 5.94
C ALA A 299 12.06 -13.82 5.71
N PRO A 300 11.36 -14.98 5.75
CA PRO A 300 9.97 -15.07 5.32
C PRO A 300 8.99 -14.20 6.15
N ARG A 301 9.37 -13.79 7.37
CA ARG A 301 8.57 -12.82 8.15
C ARG A 301 8.48 -11.44 7.53
N GLU A 302 9.45 -11.05 6.70
CA GLU A 302 9.41 -9.79 5.95
C GLU A 302 8.22 -9.74 4.98
N MET A 303 7.75 -10.88 4.47
CA MET A 303 6.52 -10.98 3.68
C MET A 303 5.31 -10.38 4.42
N VAL A 304 5.18 -10.69 5.71
CA VAL A 304 4.07 -10.22 6.53
C VAL A 304 4.20 -8.72 6.81
N MET A 305 5.42 -8.26 7.10
CA MET A 305 5.69 -6.83 7.33
C MET A 305 5.40 -6.01 6.08
N LYS A 306 5.84 -6.49 4.91
CA LYS A 306 5.49 -5.89 3.61
C LYS A 306 3.98 -5.85 3.39
N GLY A 307 3.26 -6.94 3.72
CA GLY A 307 1.80 -6.99 3.59
C GLY A 307 1.10 -5.91 4.41
N TYR A 308 1.49 -5.72 5.67
CA TYR A 308 0.94 -4.67 6.52
C TYR A 308 1.34 -3.26 6.09
N ASP A 309 2.56 -3.06 5.62
CA ASP A 309 2.97 -1.77 5.07
C ASP A 309 2.14 -1.41 3.82
N MET A 310 1.93 -2.39 2.92
CA MET A 310 1.03 -2.19 1.77
C MET A 310 -0.42 -1.94 2.19
N ALA A 311 -0.92 -2.62 3.23
CA ALA A 311 -2.26 -2.36 3.73
C ALA A 311 -2.42 -0.91 4.22
N ARG A 312 -1.41 -0.36 4.91
CA ARG A 312 -1.37 1.06 5.29
C ARG A 312 -1.39 1.98 4.07
N GLN A 313 -0.60 1.65 3.04
CA GLN A 313 -0.58 2.40 1.77
C GLN A 313 -1.96 2.39 1.12
N ILE A 314 -2.58 1.21 0.99
CA ILE A 314 -3.90 1.01 0.35
C ILE A 314 -4.99 1.81 1.06
N ARG A 315 -4.98 1.80 2.39
CA ARG A 315 -6.02 2.48 3.19
C ARG A 315 -6.00 4.01 3.06
N ARG A 316 -4.88 4.57 2.61
CA ARG A 316 -4.74 6.02 2.36
C ARG A 316 -5.11 6.47 0.97
N LEU A 317 -5.31 5.53 0.04
CA LEU A 317 -5.70 5.87 -1.32
C LEU A 317 -7.11 6.44 -1.36
N ASP A 318 -7.32 7.37 -2.28
CA ASP A 318 -8.66 7.82 -2.61
C ASP A 318 -9.55 6.60 -2.92
N PRO A 319 -10.77 6.53 -2.36
CA PRO A 319 -11.69 5.42 -2.59
C PRO A 319 -12.02 5.13 -4.05
N ASP A 320 -11.78 6.07 -4.97
CA ASP A 320 -11.99 5.86 -6.41
C ASP A 320 -10.86 5.06 -7.06
N ILE A 321 -9.69 4.92 -6.43
CA ILE A 321 -8.60 4.06 -6.88
C ILE A 321 -8.94 2.60 -6.58
N LYS A 322 -9.39 1.84 -7.60
CA LYS A 322 -9.85 0.45 -7.47
C LYS A 322 -8.83 -0.59 -7.96
N GLU A 323 -8.02 -0.24 -8.94
CA GLU A 323 -6.96 -1.12 -9.43
C GLU A 323 -5.71 -0.99 -8.56
N ILE A 324 -5.50 -1.98 -7.69
CA ILE A 324 -4.44 -2.00 -6.69
C ILE A 324 -3.61 -3.26 -6.90
N ALA A 325 -2.50 -3.13 -7.63
CA ALA A 325 -1.63 -4.23 -8.02
C ALA A 325 -0.49 -4.41 -7.00
N ALA A 326 -0.62 -5.34 -6.06
CA ALA A 326 0.41 -5.60 -5.07
C ALA A 326 1.74 -5.99 -5.73
N GLU A 327 2.83 -5.40 -5.27
CA GLU A 327 4.17 -5.78 -5.70
C GLU A 327 4.60 -7.12 -5.14
N ILE A 328 5.00 -8.04 -6.03
CA ILE A 328 5.64 -9.31 -5.71
C ILE A 328 6.95 -9.37 -6.50
N GLU A 329 8.06 -9.33 -5.80
CA GLU A 329 9.37 -9.20 -6.44
C GLU A 329 10.38 -10.18 -5.87
N GLY A 330 11.19 -10.77 -6.74
CA GLY A 330 12.29 -11.66 -6.41
C GLY A 330 13.63 -11.06 -6.83
N TYR A 331 14.04 -9.96 -6.23
CA TYR A 331 15.34 -9.35 -6.51
C TYR A 331 16.48 -10.28 -6.00
N ARG A 332 17.46 -10.63 -6.77
CA ARG A 332 17.84 -10.23 -8.14
C ARG A 332 17.20 -11.09 -9.26
N HIS A 333 15.99 -11.61 -9.06
CA HIS A 333 15.22 -12.32 -10.09
C HIS A 333 15.82 -13.65 -10.54
N TYR A 334 16.63 -14.32 -9.73
CA TYR A 334 17.11 -15.67 -10.00
C TYR A 334 16.02 -16.71 -9.70
N ALA A 335 15.93 -17.75 -10.51
CA ALA A 335 14.93 -18.82 -10.36
C ALA A 335 14.99 -19.56 -9.00
N SER A 336 16.14 -19.51 -8.31
CA SER A 336 16.32 -20.06 -6.97
C SER A 336 16.23 -19.02 -5.86
N GLY A 337 16.05 -17.74 -6.19
CA GLY A 337 16.07 -16.64 -5.20
C GLY A 337 14.83 -16.59 -4.32
N LYS A 338 13.68 -16.99 -4.87
CA LYS A 338 12.40 -17.04 -4.20
C LYS A 338 11.66 -18.31 -4.59
N SER A 339 11.00 -18.99 -3.66
CA SER A 339 10.27 -20.22 -3.97
C SER A 339 8.95 -19.92 -4.68
N ALA A 340 8.55 -20.81 -5.59
CA ALA A 340 7.24 -20.72 -6.23
C ALA A 340 6.08 -20.84 -5.22
N HIS A 341 6.27 -21.60 -4.13
CA HIS A 341 5.32 -21.66 -3.03
C HIS A 341 5.24 -20.32 -2.29
N GLY A 342 6.38 -19.70 -1.99
CA GLY A 342 6.45 -18.38 -1.36
C GLY A 342 5.71 -17.32 -2.15
N LEU A 343 5.85 -17.30 -3.50
CA LEU A 343 5.09 -16.39 -4.38
C LEU A 343 3.58 -16.58 -4.23
N CYS A 344 3.10 -17.81 -4.12
CA CYS A 344 1.67 -18.10 -3.99
C CYS A 344 1.12 -17.70 -2.61
N VAL A 345 1.89 -17.96 -1.53
CA VAL A 345 1.52 -17.54 -0.16
C VAL A 345 1.49 -16.02 -0.08
N GLU A 346 2.49 -15.35 -0.61
CA GLU A 346 2.59 -13.90 -0.70
C GLU A 346 1.38 -13.31 -1.44
N SER A 347 0.98 -13.93 -2.56
CA SER A 347 -0.17 -13.52 -3.36
C SER A 347 -1.48 -13.50 -2.56
N LEU A 348 -1.80 -14.61 -1.87
CA LEU A 348 -3.02 -14.66 -1.05
C LEU A 348 -2.95 -13.70 0.13
N LEU A 349 -1.79 -13.60 0.79
CA LEU A 349 -1.61 -12.69 1.92
C LEU A 349 -1.87 -11.24 1.49
N TYR A 350 -1.34 -10.80 0.34
CA TYR A 350 -1.51 -9.42 -0.11
C TYR A 350 -2.95 -9.13 -0.59
N LEU A 351 -3.62 -10.09 -1.20
CA LEU A 351 -5.07 -9.99 -1.45
C LEU A 351 -5.85 -9.85 -0.13
N SER A 352 -5.46 -10.58 0.91
CA SER A 352 -6.11 -10.45 2.23
C SER A 352 -5.87 -9.10 2.89
N MET A 353 -4.76 -8.43 2.56
CA MET A 353 -4.41 -7.08 3.03
C MET A 353 -5.07 -5.94 2.23
N GLY A 354 -5.81 -6.26 1.16
CA GLY A 354 -6.60 -5.28 0.42
C GLY A 354 -6.19 -5.04 -1.04
N ALA A 355 -5.16 -5.73 -1.55
CA ALA A 355 -4.85 -5.68 -2.97
C ALA A 355 -5.98 -6.29 -3.81
N THR A 356 -6.15 -5.81 -5.04
CA THR A 356 -7.15 -6.33 -6.00
C THR A 356 -6.51 -7.04 -7.18
N GLN A 357 -5.22 -6.80 -7.40
CA GLN A 357 -4.41 -7.39 -8.46
C GLN A 357 -3.01 -7.71 -7.94
N LEU A 358 -2.23 -8.50 -8.69
CA LEU A 358 -0.90 -8.96 -8.31
C LEU A 358 0.10 -8.68 -9.44
N SER A 359 1.21 -8.02 -9.13
CA SER A 359 2.26 -7.70 -10.11
C SER A 359 3.59 -8.35 -9.75
N TYR A 360 4.05 -9.23 -10.62
CA TYR A 360 5.20 -10.09 -10.39
C TYR A 360 6.43 -9.61 -11.17
N ALA A 361 7.51 -9.27 -10.47
CA ALA A 361 8.85 -9.06 -11.04
C ALA A 361 9.73 -10.25 -10.61
N ILE A 362 9.67 -11.34 -11.36
CA ILE A 362 10.20 -12.64 -10.95
C ILE A 362 11.07 -13.34 -12.00
N VAL A 363 11.22 -12.77 -13.20
CA VAL A 363 12.06 -13.34 -14.25
C VAL A 363 13.33 -12.52 -14.44
N CYS A 364 14.46 -13.21 -14.51
CA CYS A 364 15.74 -12.59 -14.78
C CYS A 364 15.90 -12.24 -16.27
N SER A 365 16.72 -11.24 -16.57
CA SER A 365 16.88 -10.77 -17.92
C SER A 365 17.65 -11.74 -18.82
N ALA A 366 18.82 -12.21 -18.49
CA ALA A 366 19.62 -12.94 -19.49
C ALA A 366 20.56 -14.03 -18.94
N SER A 367 20.58 -14.26 -17.63
CA SER A 367 21.59 -15.13 -17.01
C SER A 367 21.14 -16.58 -16.80
N GLU A 368 19.84 -16.85 -16.93
CA GLU A 368 19.25 -18.18 -16.69
C GLU A 368 18.23 -18.54 -17.78
N PRO A 369 18.07 -19.84 -18.12
CA PRO A 369 17.08 -20.28 -19.09
C PRO A 369 15.66 -19.92 -18.67
N MET A 370 14.85 -19.38 -19.59
CA MET A 370 13.46 -19.01 -19.33
C MET A 370 12.59 -20.20 -18.89
N GLU A 371 12.92 -21.41 -19.33
CA GLU A 371 12.22 -22.64 -18.95
C GLU A 371 12.25 -22.89 -17.44
N TRP A 372 13.31 -22.46 -16.71
CA TRP A 372 13.39 -22.62 -15.26
C TRP A 372 12.31 -21.81 -14.54
N TYR A 373 12.02 -20.61 -15.04
CA TYR A 373 10.95 -19.76 -14.50
C TYR A 373 9.56 -20.29 -14.92
N ALA A 374 9.44 -20.74 -16.16
CA ALA A 374 8.19 -21.26 -16.68
C ALA A 374 7.73 -22.52 -15.94
N ASP A 375 8.62 -23.50 -15.79
CA ASP A 375 8.30 -24.80 -15.19
C ASP A 375 8.15 -24.75 -13.66
N THR A 376 8.65 -23.68 -13.02
CA THR A 376 8.48 -23.44 -11.58
C THR A 376 7.41 -22.40 -11.31
N TYR A 377 7.65 -21.14 -11.67
CA TYR A 377 6.79 -20.02 -11.29
C TYR A 377 5.49 -19.97 -12.08
N PHE A 378 5.55 -19.97 -13.43
CA PHE A 378 4.33 -19.84 -14.24
C PHE A 378 3.40 -21.04 -14.02
N LYS A 379 3.97 -22.25 -14.00
CA LYS A 379 3.21 -23.45 -13.67
C LYS A 379 2.51 -23.35 -12.32
N LYS A 380 3.26 -22.96 -11.27
CA LYS A 380 2.71 -22.89 -9.92
C LYS A 380 1.69 -21.78 -9.75
N LEU A 381 1.91 -20.63 -10.35
CA LEU A 381 0.95 -19.52 -10.35
C LEU A 381 -0.33 -19.90 -11.12
N GLN A 382 -0.19 -20.60 -12.26
CA GLN A 382 -1.35 -21.10 -13.00
C GLN A 382 -2.19 -22.11 -12.16
N GLU A 383 -1.52 -23.01 -11.43
CA GLU A 383 -2.20 -23.94 -10.52
C GLU A 383 -2.98 -23.22 -9.39
N TRP A 384 -2.42 -22.14 -8.85
CA TRP A 384 -3.03 -21.38 -7.76
C TRP A 384 -4.05 -20.35 -8.21
N ARG A 385 -4.01 -19.94 -9.46
CA ARG A 385 -4.88 -18.89 -10.00
C ARG A 385 -6.36 -19.04 -9.65
N PRO A 386 -7.01 -20.22 -9.86
CA PRO A 386 -8.44 -20.36 -9.54
C PRO A 386 -8.76 -20.09 -8.07
N PHE A 387 -7.87 -20.48 -7.17
CA PHE A 387 -8.01 -20.25 -5.73
C PHE A 387 -7.84 -18.77 -5.36
N LEU A 388 -6.87 -18.07 -5.95
CA LEU A 388 -6.65 -16.64 -5.76
C LEU A 388 -7.82 -15.82 -6.32
N GLU A 389 -8.33 -16.19 -7.48
CA GLU A 389 -9.48 -15.55 -8.12
C GLU A 389 -10.77 -15.76 -7.32
N GLU A 390 -10.97 -16.94 -6.77
CA GLU A 390 -12.09 -17.23 -5.86
C GLU A 390 -12.00 -16.35 -4.60
N TYR A 391 -10.81 -16.25 -4.00
CA TYR A 391 -10.60 -15.38 -2.85
C TYR A 391 -10.91 -13.92 -3.17
N ALA A 392 -10.37 -13.39 -4.27
CA ALA A 392 -10.57 -12.00 -4.69
C ALA A 392 -12.06 -11.69 -4.92
N ARG A 393 -12.78 -12.60 -5.58
CA ARG A 393 -14.22 -12.48 -5.84
C ARG A 393 -15.04 -12.55 -4.55
N TYR A 394 -14.75 -13.52 -3.65
CA TYR A 394 -15.48 -13.68 -2.41
C TYR A 394 -15.33 -12.47 -1.50
N ASN A 395 -14.12 -11.90 -1.41
CA ASN A 395 -13.81 -10.79 -0.52
C ASN A 395 -13.95 -9.39 -1.18
N ALA A 396 -14.53 -9.31 -2.37
CA ALA A 396 -14.76 -8.02 -3.04
C ALA A 396 -15.61 -7.09 -2.18
N GLY A 397 -15.14 -5.85 -1.98
CA GLY A 397 -15.84 -4.85 -1.18
C GLY A 397 -15.75 -5.03 0.34
N THR A 398 -14.94 -5.96 0.83
CA THR A 398 -14.59 -6.09 2.24
C THR A 398 -13.25 -5.42 2.56
N GLU A 399 -12.96 -5.22 3.84
CA GLU A 399 -11.72 -4.58 4.33
C GLU A 399 -11.10 -5.41 5.46
N PRO A 400 -9.78 -5.32 5.72
CA PRO A 400 -9.19 -5.88 6.93
C PRO A 400 -9.84 -5.29 8.17
N GLY A 401 -10.06 -6.11 9.19
CA GLY A 401 -10.59 -5.71 10.51
C GLY A 401 -9.58 -5.95 11.62
N GLY A 402 -9.67 -5.21 12.74
CA GLY A 402 -8.80 -5.41 13.89
C GLY A 402 -8.30 -4.12 14.50
N TRP A 403 -7.03 -4.11 14.90
CA TRP A 403 -6.34 -2.98 15.50
C TRP A 403 -5.67 -2.10 14.46
N ASP A 404 -5.78 -0.78 14.63
CA ASP A 404 -5.03 0.17 13.82
C ASP A 404 -3.75 0.61 14.56
N PRO A 405 -2.55 0.27 14.03
CA PRO A 405 -1.30 0.83 14.51
C PRO A 405 -1.18 2.29 14.03
N TYR A 406 -1.92 3.16 14.68
CA TYR A 406 -2.19 4.53 14.27
C TYR A 406 -0.95 5.42 14.31
N ILE A 407 -0.78 6.22 13.29
CA ILE A 407 0.18 7.33 13.21
C ILE A 407 -0.54 8.59 12.73
N SER A 408 -0.28 9.72 13.39
CA SER A 408 -0.89 10.99 13.02
C SER A 408 -0.44 11.47 11.63
N PRO A 409 -1.36 11.92 10.76
CA PRO A 409 -1.00 12.67 9.56
C PRO A 409 -0.19 13.94 9.84
N GLN A 410 -0.29 14.45 11.06
CA GLN A 410 0.43 15.65 11.52
C GLN A 410 1.79 15.32 12.17
N HIS A 411 2.26 14.08 12.10
CA HIS A 411 3.49 13.65 12.77
C HIS A 411 4.71 14.49 12.37
N VAL A 412 4.77 14.95 11.14
CA VAL A 412 5.86 15.76 10.59
C VAL A 412 6.04 17.10 11.30
N ILE A 413 4.97 17.68 11.87
CA ILE A 413 5.01 18.97 12.56
C ILE A 413 5.27 18.87 14.06
N ARG A 414 5.50 17.67 14.58
CA ARG A 414 5.85 17.44 15.99
C ARG A 414 7.13 18.16 16.41
N GLU A 415 7.24 18.45 17.68
CA GLU A 415 8.50 18.92 18.25
C GLU A 415 9.58 17.84 18.16
N LYS A 416 10.81 18.26 17.91
CA LYS A 416 11.96 17.38 17.93
C LYS A 416 12.20 16.86 19.35
N GLN A 417 12.43 15.55 19.48
CA GLN A 417 12.69 14.95 20.78
C GLN A 417 14.15 15.18 21.21
N PRO A 418 14.43 15.29 22.51
CA PRO A 418 15.80 15.38 23.02
C PRO A 418 16.68 14.22 22.55
N GLY A 419 17.82 14.53 21.92
CA GLY A 419 18.76 13.53 21.38
C GLY A 419 18.42 12.99 20.01
N GLU A 420 17.35 13.43 19.40
CA GLU A 420 16.99 13.07 18.04
C GLU A 420 17.99 13.66 17.02
N PRO A 421 18.45 12.87 16.04
CA PRO A 421 19.39 13.36 15.03
C PRO A 421 18.77 14.44 14.13
N PRO A 422 19.57 15.20 13.39
CA PRO A 422 19.05 16.10 12.37
C PRO A 422 18.12 15.35 11.39
N PHE A 423 16.98 15.98 11.05
CA PHE A 423 15.93 15.39 10.22
C PHE A 423 15.34 14.07 10.75
N GLY A 424 15.49 13.75 12.03
CA GLY A 424 14.84 12.59 12.65
C GLY A 424 13.31 12.61 12.53
N TRP A 425 12.73 13.78 12.33
CA TRP A 425 11.29 13.95 12.12
C TRP A 425 10.80 13.54 10.71
N ILE A 426 11.68 13.36 9.73
CA ILE A 426 11.33 12.89 8.37
C ILE A 426 11.05 11.39 8.36
N THR A 427 11.87 10.61 9.06
CA THR A 427 11.71 9.16 9.13
C THR A 427 11.23 8.78 10.51
N THR A 428 10.27 7.88 10.57
CA THR A 428 9.77 7.34 11.83
C THR A 428 9.68 5.83 11.78
N GLY A 429 10.02 5.19 12.90
CA GLY A 429 9.72 3.80 13.18
C GLY A 429 8.42 3.64 13.97
N ALA A 430 7.62 4.69 14.09
CA ALA A 430 6.40 4.68 14.89
C ALA A 430 5.49 3.51 14.51
N ASN A 431 5.14 2.73 15.51
CA ASN A 431 4.31 1.53 15.41
C ASN A 431 4.84 0.38 14.53
N ASP A 432 6.04 0.46 13.94
CA ASP A 432 6.57 -0.63 13.12
C ASP A 432 6.81 -1.90 13.95
N ALA A 433 7.35 -1.75 15.15
CA ALA A 433 7.56 -2.86 16.06
C ALA A 433 6.26 -3.57 16.47
N LEU A 434 5.14 -2.85 16.46
CA LEU A 434 3.83 -3.41 16.83
C LEU A 434 3.34 -4.44 15.81
N LEU A 435 3.72 -4.31 14.55
CA LEU A 435 3.32 -5.26 13.50
C LEU A 435 3.89 -6.66 13.75
N HIS A 436 4.96 -6.78 14.53
CA HIS A 436 5.49 -8.09 14.95
C HIS A 436 4.52 -8.85 15.88
N LEU A 437 3.59 -8.17 16.55
CA LEU A 437 2.55 -8.82 17.35
C LEU A 437 1.59 -9.65 16.48
N SER A 438 1.52 -9.37 15.17
CA SER A 438 0.71 -10.16 14.25
C SER A 438 1.04 -11.65 14.27
N TYR A 439 2.32 -12.01 14.46
CA TYR A 439 2.74 -13.42 14.58
C TYR A 439 2.18 -14.13 15.83
N LEU A 440 1.64 -13.37 16.76
CA LEU A 440 0.96 -13.87 17.96
C LEU A 440 -0.56 -13.96 17.77
N GLY A 441 -1.06 -13.76 16.55
CA GLY A 441 -2.48 -13.81 16.23
C GLY A 441 -3.24 -12.50 16.49
N PHE A 442 -2.54 -11.37 16.62
CA PHE A 442 -3.19 -10.06 16.67
C PHE A 442 -3.72 -9.69 15.30
N PRO A 443 -5.04 -9.45 15.14
CA PRO A 443 -5.58 -8.95 13.89
C PRO A 443 -5.31 -7.46 13.77
N PHE A 444 -4.60 -7.03 12.73
CA PHE A 444 -4.39 -5.62 12.42
C PHE A 444 -5.29 -5.15 11.27
N CYS A 445 -5.80 -3.94 11.40
CA CYS A 445 -6.54 -3.18 10.39
C CYS A 445 -5.79 -1.85 10.16
N PRO A 446 -4.66 -1.87 9.45
CA PRO A 446 -3.82 -0.70 9.32
C PRO A 446 -4.56 0.47 8.66
N ASP A 447 -4.64 1.60 9.37
CA ASP A 447 -5.27 2.86 8.91
C ASP A 447 -6.73 2.67 8.43
N GLY A 448 -7.47 1.76 9.09
CA GLY A 448 -8.79 1.29 8.65
C GLY A 448 -9.98 1.96 9.34
N ASN A 449 -11.05 2.21 8.58
CA ASN A 449 -12.32 2.69 9.11
C ASN A 449 -12.98 1.70 10.08
N HIS A 450 -12.71 0.41 9.91
CA HIS A 450 -13.22 -0.70 10.73
C HIS A 450 -12.23 -1.14 11.81
N ALA A 451 -11.28 -0.28 12.19
CA ALA A 451 -10.42 -0.55 13.33
C ALA A 451 -11.26 -0.63 14.61
N SER A 452 -11.15 -1.74 15.33
CA SER A 452 -11.84 -1.94 16.62
C SER A 452 -11.24 -1.04 17.71
N ALA A 453 -9.94 -0.79 17.64
CA ALA A 453 -9.22 0.13 18.51
C ALA A 453 -7.86 0.52 17.89
N LEU A 454 -7.18 1.46 18.54
CA LEU A 454 -5.88 1.97 18.12
C LEU A 454 -4.77 1.41 19.02
N VAL A 455 -3.62 1.14 18.43
CA VAL A 455 -2.41 0.80 19.18
C VAL A 455 -1.32 1.81 18.83
N MET A 456 -0.65 2.37 19.85
CA MET A 456 0.34 3.41 19.65
C MET A 456 1.53 3.23 20.58
N ASP A 457 2.73 3.36 20.06
CA ASP A 457 3.96 3.44 20.83
C ASP A 457 4.29 4.89 21.25
N ALA A 458 5.42 5.08 21.90
CA ALA A 458 5.85 6.38 22.40
C ALA A 458 6.05 7.41 21.27
N GLU A 459 6.57 6.97 20.13
CA GLU A 459 6.81 7.84 18.98
C GLU A 459 5.49 8.29 18.33
N ALA A 460 4.54 7.37 18.15
CA ALA A 460 3.20 7.68 17.65
C ALA A 460 2.46 8.69 18.55
N ILE A 461 2.53 8.48 19.88
CA ILE A 461 1.95 9.44 20.84
C ILE A 461 2.62 10.81 20.75
N SER A 462 3.94 10.88 20.53
CA SER A 462 4.65 12.15 20.40
C SER A 462 4.16 12.99 19.23
N GLY A 463 3.69 12.34 18.18
CA GLY A 463 3.21 12.98 16.94
C GLY A 463 1.76 13.46 16.97
N LEU A 464 0.97 13.15 18.01
CA LEU A 464 -0.42 13.61 18.10
C LEU A 464 -0.49 15.11 18.39
N THR A 465 -1.40 15.82 17.75
CA THR A 465 -1.81 17.16 18.25
C THR A 465 -2.69 17.02 19.48
N PRO A 466 -2.81 18.06 20.36
CA PRO A 466 -3.70 18.02 21.52
C PRO A 466 -5.17 17.72 21.16
N ASP A 467 -5.67 18.31 20.08
CA ASP A 467 -7.05 18.11 19.61
C ASP A 467 -7.26 16.70 19.08
N GLU A 468 -6.29 16.17 18.34
CA GLU A 468 -6.32 14.80 17.86
C GLU A 468 -6.28 13.80 19.01
N ALA A 469 -5.37 13.99 19.97
CA ALA A 469 -5.31 13.18 21.18
C ALA A 469 -6.64 13.19 21.94
N SER A 470 -7.21 14.38 22.17
CA SER A 470 -8.51 14.52 22.83
C SER A 470 -9.60 13.73 22.11
N ARG A 471 -9.70 13.85 20.80
CA ARG A 471 -10.69 13.14 19.99
C ARG A 471 -10.50 11.62 20.05
N LEU A 472 -9.26 11.13 19.87
CA LEU A 472 -8.98 9.70 19.83
C LEU A 472 -9.19 9.02 21.19
N PHE A 473 -8.64 9.58 22.26
CA PHE A 473 -8.75 9.00 23.61
C PHE A 473 -10.19 9.07 24.18
N GLN A 474 -11.00 9.99 23.73
CA GLN A 474 -12.39 10.07 24.15
C GLN A 474 -13.30 9.04 23.46
N GLN A 475 -13.04 8.69 22.21
CA GLN A 475 -13.97 7.95 21.37
C GLN A 475 -13.53 6.53 21.05
N LYS A 476 -12.23 6.21 21.11
CA LYS A 476 -11.67 4.93 20.69
C LYS A 476 -11.17 4.09 21.86
N GLY A 477 -11.07 2.81 21.63
CA GLY A 477 -10.26 1.93 22.45
C GLY A 477 -8.78 2.13 22.12
N ILE A 478 -7.91 2.19 23.13
CA ILE A 478 -6.48 2.47 22.90
C ILE A 478 -5.62 1.52 23.73
N LEU A 479 -4.60 0.95 23.09
CA LEU A 479 -3.55 0.17 23.71
C LEU A 479 -2.22 0.90 23.56
N ILE A 480 -1.54 1.17 24.67
CA ILE A 480 -0.23 1.81 24.71
C ILE A 480 0.70 1.09 25.68
N ASN A 481 1.99 1.36 25.60
CA ASN A 481 2.97 0.87 26.57
C ASN A 481 3.34 1.97 27.60
N THR A 482 4.13 1.57 28.60
CA THR A 482 4.59 2.50 29.68
C THR A 482 5.33 3.70 29.11
N GLN A 483 6.18 3.52 28.09
CA GLN A 483 6.91 4.64 27.47
C GLN A 483 5.97 5.65 26.81
N ALA A 484 4.95 5.17 26.10
CA ALA A 484 3.90 6.03 25.52
C ALA A 484 3.11 6.77 26.62
N TRP A 485 2.80 6.10 27.72
CA TRP A 485 2.15 6.72 28.88
C TRP A 485 2.98 7.84 29.51
N GLU A 486 4.29 7.66 29.64
CA GLU A 486 5.22 8.70 30.12
C GLU A 486 5.25 9.93 29.19
N ILE A 487 5.15 9.73 27.88
CA ILE A 487 5.02 10.83 26.92
C ILE A 487 3.69 11.57 27.15
N MET A 488 2.58 10.84 27.32
CA MET A 488 1.28 11.43 27.62
C MET A 488 1.32 12.30 28.87
N GLN A 489 1.92 11.80 29.96
CA GLN A 489 2.06 12.54 31.21
C GLN A 489 2.88 13.82 31.02
N ARG A 490 4.03 13.74 30.35
CA ARG A 490 4.86 14.94 30.06
C ARG A 490 4.13 16.00 29.24
N ARG A 491 3.20 15.57 28.38
CA ARG A 491 2.38 16.46 27.55
C ARG A 491 1.06 16.89 28.19
N GLY A 492 0.75 16.42 29.42
CA GLY A 492 -0.50 16.69 30.11
C GLY A 492 -1.73 16.01 29.49
N LEU A 493 -1.53 15.05 28.58
CA LEU A 493 -2.61 14.32 27.90
C LEU A 493 -3.26 13.23 28.77
N ASP A 494 -2.58 12.80 29.84
CA ASP A 494 -3.10 11.85 30.83
C ASP A 494 -4.33 12.37 31.56
N THR A 495 -4.51 13.68 31.62
CA THR A 495 -5.70 14.34 32.20
C THR A 495 -7.01 14.04 31.46
N LEU A 496 -6.94 13.54 30.23
CA LEU A 496 -8.08 13.05 29.44
C LEU A 496 -8.71 11.78 30.02
N LEU A 497 -8.00 11.07 30.91
CA LEU A 497 -8.30 9.72 31.33
C LEU A 497 -8.47 9.63 32.87
N THR A 498 -9.42 8.81 33.30
CA THR A 498 -9.65 8.48 34.71
C THR A 498 -9.25 7.02 34.96
N PRO A 499 -8.39 6.74 35.96
CA PRO A 499 -8.01 5.38 36.30
C PRO A 499 -9.21 4.59 36.83
N ILE A 500 -9.28 3.30 36.49
CA ILE A 500 -10.27 2.37 36.99
C ILE A 500 -9.61 1.11 37.55
N PRO A 501 -10.28 0.33 38.41
CA PRO A 501 -9.80 -0.99 38.83
C PRO A 501 -9.57 -1.87 37.61
N VAL A 502 -8.49 -2.66 37.67
CA VAL A 502 -8.19 -3.64 36.60
C VAL A 502 -9.32 -4.67 36.55
N PRO A 503 -9.94 -4.89 35.38
CA PRO A 503 -10.99 -5.88 35.21
C PRO A 503 -10.52 -7.29 35.61
N GLU A 504 -11.44 -8.10 36.13
CA GLU A 504 -11.15 -9.48 36.51
C GLU A 504 -10.57 -10.29 35.34
N GLY A 505 -9.54 -11.06 35.60
CA GLY A 505 -8.86 -11.88 34.58
C GLY A 505 -7.72 -11.17 33.85
N LEU A 506 -7.62 -9.84 33.89
CA LEU A 506 -6.50 -9.11 33.29
C LEU A 506 -5.35 -8.93 34.29
N ASN A 507 -4.12 -9.03 33.83
CA ASN A 507 -2.91 -8.90 34.65
C ASN A 507 -1.87 -8.01 33.98
N ASN A 508 -1.01 -7.37 34.76
CA ASN A 508 0.09 -6.52 34.27
C ASN A 508 -0.38 -5.41 33.33
N VAL A 509 -1.47 -4.74 33.69
CA VAL A 509 -2.06 -3.64 32.92
C VAL A 509 -2.57 -2.56 33.87
N SER A 510 -2.50 -1.30 33.44
CA SER A 510 -3.26 -0.20 34.05
C SER A 510 -4.41 0.18 33.12
N CYS A 511 -5.60 0.32 33.67
CA CYS A 511 -6.82 0.56 32.93
C CYS A 511 -7.38 1.94 33.20
N PHE A 512 -7.80 2.63 32.15
CA PHE A 512 -8.36 3.97 32.20
C PHE A 512 -9.62 4.06 31.33
N VAL A 513 -10.47 5.02 31.67
CA VAL A 513 -11.62 5.39 30.85
C VAL A 513 -11.67 6.90 30.65
N SER A 514 -12.10 7.33 29.48
CA SER A 514 -12.38 8.75 29.22
C SER A 514 -13.80 9.13 29.65
N ALA A 515 -14.09 10.44 29.70
CA ALA A 515 -15.42 10.94 29.99
C ALA A 515 -16.52 10.49 29.01
N GLN A 516 -16.13 10.11 27.77
CA GLN A 516 -17.05 9.61 26.75
C GLN A 516 -17.05 8.09 26.61
N GLY A 517 -16.35 7.37 27.49
CA GLY A 517 -16.36 5.91 27.55
C GLY A 517 -15.26 5.23 26.73
N GLY A 518 -14.35 5.97 26.10
CA GLY A 518 -13.15 5.40 25.47
C GLY A 518 -12.31 4.68 26.51
N ARG A 519 -11.83 3.46 26.18
CA ARG A 519 -11.02 2.63 27.09
C ARG A 519 -9.55 2.71 26.69
N THR A 520 -8.69 2.90 27.68
CA THR A 520 -7.23 2.88 27.46
C THR A 520 -6.58 1.84 28.36
N ALA A 521 -5.80 0.95 27.75
CA ALA A 521 -4.97 -0.02 28.44
C ALA A 521 -3.50 0.37 28.31
N VAL A 522 -2.77 0.41 29.43
CA VAL A 522 -1.33 0.67 29.48
C VAL A 522 -0.63 -0.60 29.93
N ILE A 523 0.18 -1.20 29.04
CA ILE A 523 0.96 -2.42 29.29
C ILE A 523 2.45 -2.08 29.47
N PRO A 524 3.27 -2.96 30.09
CA PRO A 524 4.68 -2.68 30.28
C PRO A 524 5.46 -2.45 28.97
N SER A 525 5.26 -3.31 27.99
CA SER A 525 5.97 -3.24 26.69
C SER A 525 5.21 -3.98 25.59
N PHE A 526 5.53 -3.66 24.34
CA PHE A 526 5.15 -4.43 23.17
C PHE A 526 6.27 -5.41 22.80
N ASP A 527 6.26 -6.59 23.40
CA ASP A 527 7.25 -7.63 23.12
C ASP A 527 6.58 -8.81 22.42
N ALA A 528 7.04 -9.14 21.22
CA ALA A 528 6.58 -10.29 20.45
C ALA A 528 7.18 -11.63 20.93
N SER A 529 8.21 -11.60 21.79
CA SER A 529 8.90 -12.78 22.34
C SER A 529 8.34 -13.18 23.70
N ILE A 530 7.02 -13.25 23.84
CA ILE A 530 6.35 -13.53 25.12
C ILE A 530 5.84 -14.97 25.20
N PRO A 531 5.79 -15.58 26.42
CA PRO A 531 5.16 -16.88 26.63
C PRO A 531 3.67 -16.86 26.24
N ASN A 532 3.13 -18.02 25.87
CA ASN A 532 1.75 -18.12 25.44
C ASN A 532 0.73 -17.61 26.48
N SER A 533 0.99 -17.82 27.78
CA SER A 533 0.14 -17.29 28.85
C SER A 533 0.07 -15.75 28.86
N GLN A 534 1.20 -15.09 28.59
CA GLN A 534 1.25 -13.64 28.47
C GLN A 534 0.61 -13.17 27.16
N ARG A 535 0.77 -13.91 26.07
CA ARG A 535 0.09 -13.63 24.80
C ARG A 535 -1.43 -13.66 24.98
N MET A 536 -1.98 -14.67 25.64
CA MET A 536 -3.42 -14.75 25.89
C MET A 536 -3.91 -13.60 26.75
N ASN A 537 -3.17 -13.25 27.81
CA ASN A 537 -3.50 -12.07 28.62
C ASN A 537 -3.46 -10.79 27.80
N LEU A 538 -2.46 -10.61 26.91
CA LEU A 538 -2.34 -9.44 26.05
C LEU A 538 -3.51 -9.35 25.03
N LEU A 539 -3.93 -10.47 24.45
CA LEU A 539 -5.11 -10.53 23.59
C LEU A 539 -6.40 -10.18 24.35
N GLN A 540 -6.54 -10.61 25.60
CA GLN A 540 -7.69 -10.26 26.45
C GLN A 540 -7.68 -8.78 26.84
N ILE A 541 -6.51 -8.21 27.15
CA ILE A 541 -6.35 -6.76 27.41
C ILE A 541 -6.77 -5.98 26.14
N ALA A 542 -6.28 -6.42 24.98
CA ALA A 542 -6.59 -5.82 23.71
C ALA A 542 -8.10 -5.89 23.42
N ASP A 543 -8.74 -7.03 23.62
CA ASP A 543 -10.19 -7.18 23.43
C ASP A 543 -10.98 -6.30 24.40
N TRP A 544 -10.55 -6.20 25.67
CA TRP A 544 -11.18 -5.30 26.64
C TRP A 544 -11.07 -3.82 26.20
N ALA A 545 -9.87 -3.38 25.78
CA ALA A 545 -9.67 -2.02 25.30
C ALA A 545 -10.52 -1.73 24.05
N ALA A 546 -10.64 -2.70 23.14
CA ALA A 546 -11.53 -2.63 21.99
C ALA A 546 -13.03 -2.79 22.33
N SER A 547 -13.41 -2.74 23.61
CA SER A 547 -14.80 -2.91 24.06
C SER A 547 -15.44 -4.24 23.60
N HIS A 548 -14.63 -5.29 23.49
CA HIS A 548 -14.99 -6.62 23.02
C HIS A 548 -15.47 -6.65 21.55
N GLN A 549 -14.89 -5.79 20.71
CA GLN A 549 -15.23 -5.68 19.29
C GLN A 549 -14.14 -6.23 18.36
N LEU A 550 -13.10 -6.91 18.88
CA LEU A 550 -12.16 -7.59 18.00
C LEU A 550 -12.89 -8.66 17.18
N PRO A 551 -12.80 -8.63 15.84
CA PRO A 551 -13.56 -9.54 14.99
C PRO A 551 -13.15 -11.00 15.16
N VAL A 552 -11.87 -11.23 15.48
CA VAL A 552 -11.29 -12.57 15.68
C VAL A 552 -10.30 -12.56 16.84
N ILE A 553 -10.33 -13.62 17.64
CA ILE A 553 -9.30 -13.89 18.67
C ILE A 553 -8.76 -15.30 18.43
N MET A 554 -7.44 -15.43 18.33
CA MET A 554 -6.79 -16.75 18.25
C MET A 554 -6.58 -17.33 19.64
N GLU A 555 -7.29 -18.42 19.96
CA GLU A 555 -7.26 -19.07 21.29
C GLU A 555 -6.25 -20.22 21.39
N SER A 556 -5.45 -20.46 20.37
CA SER A 556 -4.46 -21.53 20.37
C SER A 556 -3.03 -21.04 20.50
N MET A 557 -2.17 -21.93 20.93
CA MET A 557 -0.73 -21.71 21.00
C MET A 557 -0.12 -21.90 19.60
N ALA A 558 -0.06 -20.84 18.82
CA ALA A 558 0.42 -20.89 17.46
C ALA A 558 1.18 -19.60 17.09
N GLN A 559 2.18 -19.75 16.21
CA GLN A 559 2.77 -18.61 15.51
C GLN A 559 2.05 -18.45 14.18
N ALA A 560 1.04 -17.60 14.16
CA ALA A 560 0.23 -17.42 12.98
C ALA A 560 -0.22 -15.97 12.83
N VAL A 561 -0.36 -15.53 11.58
CA VAL A 561 -0.99 -14.27 11.21
C VAL A 561 -2.45 -14.54 10.89
N VAL A 562 -3.32 -13.72 11.48
CA VAL A 562 -4.77 -13.79 11.30
C VAL A 562 -5.22 -12.47 10.67
N VAL A 563 -5.81 -12.55 9.48
CA VAL A 563 -6.34 -11.39 8.77
C VAL A 563 -7.85 -11.55 8.59
N PRO A 564 -8.66 -10.97 9.48
CA PRO A 564 -10.10 -10.93 9.30
C PRO A 564 -10.47 -9.92 8.20
N ARG A 565 -11.48 -10.28 7.40
CA ARG A 565 -12.12 -9.38 6.45
C ARG A 565 -13.52 -9.06 6.94
N VAL A 566 -13.86 -7.79 6.99
CA VAL A 566 -15.18 -7.32 7.42
C VAL A 566 -15.90 -6.61 6.28
N ASP A 567 -17.21 -6.68 6.29
CA ASP A 567 -18.06 -5.95 5.34
C ASP A 567 -18.20 -4.46 5.73
N LYS A 568 -18.92 -3.69 4.92
CA LYS A 568 -19.18 -2.26 5.17
C LYS A 568 -19.91 -1.97 6.49
N LYS A 569 -20.51 -2.98 7.12
CA LYS A 569 -21.16 -2.86 8.43
C LYS A 569 -20.25 -3.27 9.59
N GLY A 570 -19.02 -3.68 9.29
CA GLY A 570 -18.08 -4.22 10.26
C GLY A 570 -18.33 -5.69 10.64
N GLN A 571 -19.22 -6.40 9.92
CA GLN A 571 -19.50 -7.81 10.19
C GLN A 571 -18.40 -8.68 9.58
N LEU A 572 -17.96 -9.70 10.31
CA LEU A 572 -16.93 -10.63 9.87
C LEU A 572 -17.42 -11.44 8.67
N HIS A 573 -16.65 -11.41 7.58
CA HIS A 573 -16.97 -12.06 6.31
C HIS A 573 -16.06 -13.25 6.01
N SER A 574 -14.76 -13.12 6.28
CA SER A 574 -13.78 -14.19 6.13
C SER A 574 -12.58 -14.00 7.06
N VAL A 575 -11.79 -15.04 7.22
CA VAL A 575 -10.54 -15.00 7.99
C VAL A 575 -9.43 -15.71 7.21
N THR A 576 -8.37 -15.01 6.87
CA THR A 576 -7.15 -15.60 6.31
C THR A 576 -6.22 -15.97 7.46
N LEU A 577 -5.64 -17.17 7.41
CA LEU A 577 -4.67 -17.67 8.37
C LEU A 577 -3.39 -18.09 7.67
N LEU A 578 -2.26 -17.54 8.09
CA LEU A 578 -0.92 -17.94 7.67
C LEU A 578 -0.18 -18.57 8.85
N ASN A 579 0.28 -19.81 8.72
CA ASN A 579 1.19 -20.41 9.66
C ASN A 579 2.61 -19.85 9.46
N CYS A 580 3.12 -19.09 10.43
CA CYS A 580 4.44 -18.47 10.39
C CYS A 580 5.54 -19.33 11.06
N SER A 581 5.27 -20.61 11.34
CA SER A 581 6.23 -21.58 11.83
C SER A 581 6.79 -22.42 10.67
N ILE A 582 7.98 -22.97 10.85
CA ILE A 582 8.53 -24.02 9.97
C ILE A 582 7.75 -25.33 10.16
N SER A 583 7.24 -25.57 11.38
CA SER A 583 6.50 -26.77 11.72
C SER A 583 5.06 -26.67 11.30
N GLU A 584 4.48 -27.82 11.02
CA GLU A 584 3.05 -28.00 10.92
C GLU A 584 2.35 -27.52 12.20
N GLN A 585 1.29 -26.75 12.02
CA GLN A 585 0.46 -26.28 13.10
C GLN A 585 -0.75 -27.20 13.25
N GLN A 586 -0.86 -27.87 14.41
CA GLN A 586 -1.85 -28.92 14.64
C GLN A 586 -3.29 -28.37 14.54
N GLU A 587 -3.76 -27.73 15.56
CA GLU A 587 -5.11 -27.18 15.61
C GLU A 587 -5.07 -25.72 16.02
N THR A 588 -5.67 -24.86 15.20
CA THR A 588 -5.82 -23.45 15.54
C THR A 588 -7.27 -23.15 15.84
N ARG A 589 -7.56 -22.71 17.06
CA ARG A 589 -8.88 -22.29 17.47
C ARG A 589 -9.04 -20.79 17.30
N LEU A 590 -10.07 -20.41 16.57
CA LEU A 590 -10.44 -19.03 16.35
C LEU A 590 -11.81 -18.75 16.98
N ARG A 591 -11.88 -17.74 17.85
CA ARG A 591 -13.14 -17.15 18.31
C ARG A 591 -13.54 -16.08 17.32
N LEU A 592 -14.69 -16.26 16.67
CA LEU A 592 -15.28 -15.37 15.69
C LEU A 592 -16.40 -14.57 16.35
N ARG A 593 -16.21 -13.27 16.51
CA ARG A 593 -17.11 -12.40 17.25
C ARG A 593 -18.43 -12.21 16.50
N GLY A 594 -19.55 -12.37 17.21
CA GLY A 594 -20.88 -12.17 16.69
C GLY A 594 -21.38 -13.25 15.70
N CYS A 595 -20.53 -14.21 15.30
CA CYS A 595 -20.90 -15.27 14.35
C CYS A 595 -21.73 -16.41 14.98
N GLY A 596 -22.05 -16.34 16.26
CA GLY A 596 -22.95 -17.29 16.94
C GLY A 596 -24.40 -16.80 17.03
N ALA A 597 -24.67 -15.54 16.67
CA ALA A 597 -26.02 -14.96 16.71
C ALA A 597 -26.94 -15.62 15.66
N ASP A 598 -26.43 -15.90 14.47
CA ASP A 598 -27.13 -16.68 13.44
C ASP A 598 -26.50 -18.07 13.30
N LYS A 599 -27.14 -19.06 13.95
CA LYS A 599 -26.70 -20.47 13.93
C LYS A 599 -26.88 -21.16 12.55
N LYS A 600 -27.38 -20.45 11.55
CA LYS A 600 -27.47 -20.96 10.17
C LYS A 600 -26.24 -20.66 9.36
N GLN A 601 -25.32 -19.81 9.85
CA GLN A 601 -24.07 -19.53 9.16
C GLN A 601 -23.28 -20.82 8.94
N THR A 602 -22.66 -20.94 7.77
CA THR A 602 -21.78 -22.04 7.42
C THR A 602 -20.33 -21.55 7.33
N PHE A 603 -19.43 -22.38 7.82
CA PHE A 603 -18.00 -22.09 7.91
C PHE A 603 -17.25 -23.06 7.02
N VAL A 604 -16.61 -22.55 5.98
CA VAL A 604 -15.92 -23.38 4.97
C VAL A 604 -14.45 -23.01 4.93
N TRP A 605 -13.60 -23.95 5.33
CA TRP A 605 -12.16 -23.82 5.23
C TRP A 605 -11.68 -24.16 3.82
N LYS A 606 -10.86 -23.28 3.26
CA LYS A 606 -10.35 -23.36 1.89
C LYS A 606 -8.83 -23.27 1.87
N LYS A 607 -8.22 -24.16 1.08
CA LYS A 607 -6.77 -24.22 0.89
C LYS A 607 -6.46 -24.64 -0.55
N ALA A 608 -5.47 -24.02 -1.16
CA ALA A 608 -5.12 -24.28 -2.55
C ALA A 608 -4.82 -25.75 -2.82
N GLY A 609 -5.42 -26.32 -3.87
CA GLY A 609 -5.23 -27.71 -4.28
C GLY A 609 -5.89 -28.76 -3.38
N GLN A 610 -6.75 -28.34 -2.45
CA GLN A 610 -7.50 -29.24 -1.57
C GLN A 610 -9.01 -29.01 -1.73
N LEU A 611 -9.79 -30.03 -1.33
CA LEU A 611 -11.24 -29.90 -1.26
C LEU A 611 -11.64 -28.99 -0.09
N ASP A 612 -12.70 -28.25 -0.28
CA ASP A 612 -13.30 -27.41 0.75
C ASP A 612 -13.78 -28.27 1.93
N VAL A 613 -13.53 -27.79 3.16
CA VAL A 613 -13.91 -28.48 4.39
C VAL A 613 -14.94 -27.65 5.15
N THR A 614 -16.15 -28.17 5.29
CA THR A 614 -17.16 -27.56 6.17
C THR A 614 -16.78 -27.79 7.63
N LEU A 615 -16.67 -26.70 8.39
CA LEU A 615 -16.33 -26.74 9.82
C LEU A 615 -17.57 -26.54 10.68
N HIS A 616 -17.58 -27.19 11.84
CA HIS A 616 -18.69 -27.13 12.80
C HIS A 616 -18.27 -26.30 14.01
N PRO A 617 -18.91 -25.15 14.27
CA PRO A 617 -18.57 -24.30 15.41
C PRO A 617 -19.05 -24.89 16.74
N GLN A 618 -18.31 -24.55 17.80
CA GLN A 618 -18.83 -24.51 19.16
C GLN A 618 -19.31 -23.07 19.42
N TYR A 619 -20.49 -22.93 20.03
CA TYR A 619 -21.06 -21.61 20.31
C TYR A 619 -20.89 -21.25 21.78
N GLU A 620 -20.38 -20.05 22.05
CA GLU A 620 -20.32 -19.45 23.38
C GLU A 620 -20.97 -18.06 23.33
N GLY A 621 -22.21 -17.96 23.81
CA GLY A 621 -23.01 -16.76 23.67
C GLY A 621 -23.29 -16.42 22.20
N GLU A 622 -22.88 -15.23 21.78
CA GLU A 622 -23.00 -14.77 20.40
C GLU A 622 -21.74 -15.07 19.56
N ASP A 623 -20.75 -15.74 20.10
CA ASP A 623 -19.51 -16.06 19.39
C ASP A 623 -19.54 -17.51 18.85
N ALA A 624 -18.85 -17.71 17.72
CA ALA A 624 -18.56 -19.04 17.19
C ALA A 624 -17.07 -19.36 17.39
N ILE A 625 -16.77 -20.53 17.93
CA ILE A 625 -15.40 -21.03 18.09
C ILE A 625 -15.19 -22.11 17.05
N ILE A 626 -14.21 -21.88 16.17
CA ILE A 626 -13.89 -22.75 15.05
C ILE A 626 -12.50 -23.35 15.24
N ALA A 627 -12.39 -24.66 15.11
CA ALA A 627 -11.11 -25.36 15.01
C ALA A 627 -10.70 -25.44 13.53
N ILE A 628 -9.62 -24.76 13.17
CA ILE A 628 -9.04 -24.80 11.83
C ILE A 628 -8.20 -26.07 11.71
N PRO A 629 -8.35 -26.87 10.62
CA PRO A 629 -7.51 -28.04 10.38
C PRO A 629 -6.02 -27.72 10.32
N THR A 630 -5.22 -28.76 10.42
CA THR A 630 -3.75 -28.69 10.32
C THR A 630 -3.29 -27.89 9.12
N LEU A 631 -2.38 -26.94 9.38
CA LEU A 631 -1.77 -26.09 8.36
C LEU A 631 -0.27 -26.26 8.39
N GLU A 632 0.31 -26.67 7.27
CA GLU A 632 1.75 -26.91 7.12
C GLU A 632 2.55 -25.61 7.35
N GLY A 633 3.85 -25.74 7.61
CA GLY A 633 4.74 -24.60 7.83
C GLY A 633 4.76 -23.66 6.62
N TRP A 634 4.68 -22.36 6.88
CA TRP A 634 4.60 -21.31 5.85
C TRP A 634 3.56 -21.59 4.77
N ASN A 635 2.41 -22.12 5.18
CA ASN A 635 1.26 -22.30 4.31
C ASN A 635 0.09 -21.41 4.76
N ILE A 636 -0.82 -21.15 3.84
CA ILE A 636 -1.91 -20.19 4.00
C ILE A 636 -3.24 -20.79 3.53
N GLY A 637 -4.30 -20.45 4.22
CA GLY A 637 -5.67 -20.77 3.84
C GLY A 637 -6.63 -19.71 4.36
N TRP A 638 -7.92 -19.85 4.03
CA TRP A 638 -8.92 -18.91 4.49
C TRP A 638 -10.24 -19.59 4.82
N LEU A 639 -10.94 -19.02 5.78
CA LEU A 639 -12.26 -19.42 6.25
C LEU A 639 -13.30 -18.50 5.61
N ALA A 640 -14.19 -19.07 4.81
CA ALA A 640 -15.40 -18.40 4.31
C ALA A 640 -16.51 -18.50 5.35
N ILE A 641 -17.27 -17.41 5.56
CA ILE A 641 -18.42 -17.32 6.47
C ILE A 641 -19.63 -16.94 5.62
N ASN A 642 -20.55 -17.93 5.41
CA ASN A 642 -21.70 -17.79 4.50
C ASN A 642 -23.02 -17.74 5.27
#